data_a094ddc3d8013f20f263894bbaf33ecc
#
_entry.id   a094ddc3d8013f20f263894bbaf33ecc
#
_cell.length_a   1.000
_cell.length_b   1.000
_cell.length_c   1.000
_cell.angle_alpha   90.00
_cell.angle_beta   90.00
_cell.angle_gamma   90.00
#
_symmetry.space_group_name_H-M   'P 1'
#
loop_
_entity.id
_entity.type
_entity.pdbx_description
1 polymer ?
#
loop_
_entity_poly.entity_id
_entity_poly.type
_entity_poly.pdbx_seq_one_letter_code
_entity_poly.pdbx_strand_id
1 'polypeptide(L)'
;MNITENPAQAEVIMHKDGPMLVIAGPGSGKTFVITNRIRYLIEEHRIPPEEILVITFSRAAAREMQERFDKLTSKAFSGVTFGTFHAVFFHMLQASRGYRADSILRETDALAMVADILTSLRPEYAEDRTLVRDVHEEFLKIKCLRNGSTDVESGKYQPSSCDSVTFRTAYKRYLEELAARRKVDFEDMLILTREMLNSDPDTLSFWQTRYRYLLVDEFQDVNRLQYDIVRLLAGGQGNLFAVGDDDQSIYGFRGSEPQIMLQMPADLPSCRIVTLPTNYRSTPEIVAAGEALISHNSVRYKKERGTVRPSGDAVRFLRMDSVDAENDFLLSEIASLASQGCAYREIAVLFRTNLQMRSLSVALGKAEIPYNVRGFLPCLYDHPQVRVVLSYLRAACGDRSRATMLTIANRPKRYLERRYLSSEQIDLSAIRAQAQKDGKRYLTVHIDRLLYDLSMLSRMNPYAAIHYIRNVIGYDGYVAEQSPRGEDALETLAELTEAARAFRAIPEFLAFAEEEHRKAADRRNEDLSDADGVALMTFHAAKGLEFDHVFICDCNETIIPHKKALLPESIEEERRLLYVAMTRARKSLCLLYVLKRLGKELPPSGFLGEILLPASCLTPGTRVTHKSFGDGTVLSLSEDCLRIRFDRFLLPKTVSYSLCARSMLLAVLPVERDAADGRG
;
A
#
# COMPACT_ATOMS: atom_id res chain seq x y z
N MET A 1 -14.53 -38.09 12.18
CA MET A 1 -14.00 -37.11 11.23
C MET A 1 -12.48 -37.01 11.37
N ASN A 2 -11.69 -37.36 10.35
CA ASN A 2 -10.24 -37.07 10.39
C ASN A 2 -10.09 -35.57 10.08
N ILE A 3 -9.90 -34.74 11.13
CA ILE A 3 -9.97 -33.30 10.99
C ILE A 3 -8.62 -32.73 10.48
N THR A 4 -7.53 -33.16 11.11
CA THR A 4 -6.14 -32.80 10.75
C THR A 4 -5.18 -33.54 11.67
N GLU A 5 -3.93 -33.75 11.22
CA GLU A 5 -2.85 -34.29 12.05
C GLU A 5 -2.17 -33.19 12.91
N ASN A 6 -2.44 -31.92 12.64
CA ASN A 6 -1.87 -30.80 13.40
C ASN A 6 -2.72 -30.52 14.66
N PRO A 7 -2.19 -30.75 15.88
CA PRO A 7 -2.93 -30.60 17.14
C PRO A 7 -3.49 -29.17 17.34
N ALA A 8 -2.75 -28.12 16.98
CA ALA A 8 -3.19 -26.75 17.14
C ALA A 8 -4.36 -26.44 16.19
N GLN A 9 -4.31 -26.92 14.93
CA GLN A 9 -5.45 -26.78 14.02
C GLN A 9 -6.67 -27.57 14.50
N ALA A 10 -6.48 -28.79 15.03
CA ALA A 10 -7.55 -29.60 15.59
C ALA A 10 -8.23 -28.91 16.77
N GLU A 11 -7.45 -28.34 17.69
CA GLU A 11 -7.95 -27.57 18.83
C GLU A 11 -8.83 -26.38 18.37
N VAL A 12 -8.38 -25.64 17.39
CA VAL A 12 -9.11 -24.47 16.81
C VAL A 12 -10.40 -24.91 16.13
N ILE A 13 -10.38 -26.01 15.38
CA ILE A 13 -11.55 -26.52 14.65
C ILE A 13 -12.61 -27.06 15.62
N MET A 14 -12.19 -27.78 16.64
CA MET A 14 -13.10 -28.43 17.61
C MET A 14 -13.63 -27.48 18.70
N HIS A 15 -13.14 -26.26 18.79
CA HIS A 15 -13.69 -25.29 19.73
C HIS A 15 -15.16 -24.98 19.41
N LYS A 16 -16.07 -25.10 20.37
CA LYS A 16 -17.50 -24.87 20.15
C LYS A 16 -17.91 -23.46 20.59
N ASP A 17 -18.01 -23.24 21.87
CA ASP A 17 -18.61 -22.04 22.45
C ASP A 17 -17.57 -21.12 23.13
N GLY A 18 -17.87 -19.84 23.18
CA GLY A 18 -17.02 -18.82 23.77
C GLY A 18 -16.08 -18.13 22.77
N PRO A 19 -15.47 -17.01 23.19
CA PRO A 19 -14.57 -16.25 22.33
C PRO A 19 -13.23 -16.98 22.15
N MET A 20 -12.73 -16.97 20.92
CA MET A 20 -11.41 -17.48 20.58
C MET A 20 -10.67 -16.53 19.66
N LEU A 21 -9.40 -16.26 19.99
CA LEU A 21 -8.45 -15.55 19.15
C LEU A 21 -7.42 -16.54 18.62
N VAL A 22 -7.36 -16.68 17.30
CA VAL A 22 -6.38 -17.53 16.61
C VAL A 22 -5.31 -16.66 15.99
N ILE A 23 -4.08 -16.80 16.49
CA ILE A 23 -2.90 -16.13 15.97
C ILE A 23 -2.32 -17.03 14.88
N ALA A 24 -2.53 -16.62 13.63
CA ALA A 24 -2.27 -17.46 12.46
C ALA A 24 -1.35 -16.76 11.47
N GLY A 25 -0.07 -17.11 11.48
CA GLY A 25 0.93 -16.56 10.58
C GLY A 25 0.66 -16.82 9.09
N PRO A 26 1.49 -16.27 8.19
CA PRO A 26 1.41 -16.55 6.77
C PRO A 26 1.51 -18.06 6.51
N GLY A 27 0.67 -18.59 5.62
CA GLY A 27 0.73 -20.00 5.25
C GLY A 27 0.35 -21.01 6.34
N SER A 28 -0.21 -20.59 7.49
CA SER A 28 -0.61 -21.47 8.60
C SER A 28 -1.93 -22.21 8.40
N GLY A 29 -2.64 -21.94 7.29
CA GLY A 29 -3.92 -22.57 6.98
C GLY A 29 -5.14 -21.86 7.58
N LYS A 30 -5.14 -20.52 7.71
CA LYS A 30 -6.28 -19.73 8.20
C LYS A 30 -7.61 -20.16 7.59
N THR A 31 -7.70 -20.14 6.26
CA THR A 31 -8.93 -20.51 5.54
C THR A 31 -9.33 -21.97 5.79
N PHE A 32 -8.35 -22.88 5.93
CA PHE A 32 -8.57 -24.28 6.24
C PHE A 32 -9.24 -24.45 7.61
N VAL A 33 -8.73 -23.80 8.64
CA VAL A 33 -9.31 -23.92 9.99
C VAL A 33 -10.70 -23.30 10.07
N ILE A 34 -10.93 -22.14 9.40
CA ILE A 34 -12.24 -21.48 9.36
C ILE A 34 -13.28 -22.41 8.70
N THR A 35 -13.01 -22.91 7.49
CA THR A 35 -13.97 -23.72 6.74
C THR A 35 -14.25 -25.07 7.42
N ASN A 36 -13.22 -25.72 7.99
CA ASN A 36 -13.42 -26.95 8.74
C ASN A 36 -14.13 -26.75 10.07
N ARG A 37 -13.90 -25.61 10.76
CA ARG A 37 -14.67 -25.24 11.95
C ARG A 37 -16.15 -25.07 11.65
N ILE A 38 -16.50 -24.35 10.57
CA ILE A 38 -17.91 -24.20 10.16
C ILE A 38 -18.54 -25.57 9.93
N ARG A 39 -17.86 -26.45 9.18
CA ARG A 39 -18.33 -27.82 8.97
C ARG A 39 -18.51 -28.57 10.27
N TYR A 40 -17.54 -28.49 11.21
CA TYR A 40 -17.59 -29.15 12.52
C TYR A 40 -18.78 -28.66 13.35
N LEU A 41 -19.05 -27.35 13.41
CA LEU A 41 -20.22 -26.80 14.10
C LEU A 41 -21.52 -27.33 13.54
N ILE A 42 -21.65 -27.48 12.23
CA ILE A 42 -22.87 -27.98 11.58
C ILE A 42 -23.02 -29.50 11.76
N GLU A 43 -21.99 -30.28 11.43
CA GLU A 43 -22.07 -31.74 11.41
C GLU A 43 -22.13 -32.35 12.82
N GLU A 44 -21.25 -31.92 13.73
CA GLU A 44 -21.10 -32.53 15.05
C GLU A 44 -22.03 -31.86 16.09
N HIS A 45 -22.20 -30.53 16.00
CA HIS A 45 -23.00 -29.79 16.99
C HIS A 45 -24.40 -29.43 16.51
N ARG A 46 -24.75 -29.80 15.27
CA ARG A 46 -26.07 -29.53 14.67
C ARG A 46 -26.47 -28.07 14.70
N ILE A 47 -25.50 -27.15 14.62
CA ILE A 47 -25.78 -25.72 14.54
C ILE A 47 -26.41 -25.42 13.18
N PRO A 48 -27.55 -24.72 13.13
CA PRO A 48 -28.16 -24.30 11.88
C PRO A 48 -27.19 -23.44 11.07
N PRO A 49 -26.99 -23.71 9.76
CA PRO A 49 -26.06 -22.94 8.93
C PRO A 49 -26.35 -21.43 8.93
N GLU A 50 -27.62 -21.06 9.00
CA GLU A 50 -28.09 -19.67 9.04
C GLU A 50 -27.71 -18.91 10.31
N GLU A 51 -27.30 -19.59 11.40
CA GLU A 51 -26.82 -18.96 12.62
C GLU A 51 -25.31 -18.63 12.56
N ILE A 52 -24.64 -18.97 11.45
CA ILE A 52 -23.20 -18.77 11.27
C ILE A 52 -22.94 -17.61 10.31
N LEU A 53 -22.21 -16.62 10.81
CA LEU A 53 -21.74 -15.45 10.02
C LEU A 53 -20.23 -15.46 9.92
N VAL A 54 -19.73 -15.37 8.69
CA VAL A 54 -18.30 -15.27 8.36
C VAL A 54 -18.03 -13.93 7.73
N ILE A 55 -17.20 -13.13 8.37
CA ILE A 55 -16.82 -11.79 7.91
C ILE A 55 -15.37 -11.81 7.45
N THR A 56 -15.12 -11.28 6.24
CA THR A 56 -13.79 -11.13 5.66
C THR A 56 -13.54 -9.68 5.26
N PHE A 57 -12.28 -9.34 4.96
CA PHE A 57 -11.91 -7.97 4.57
C PHE A 57 -12.34 -7.62 3.14
N SER A 58 -12.34 -8.56 2.19
CA SER A 58 -12.64 -8.31 0.78
C SER A 58 -13.72 -9.25 0.22
N ARG A 59 -14.44 -8.76 -0.80
CA ARG A 59 -15.45 -9.57 -1.51
C ARG A 59 -14.85 -10.82 -2.16
N ALA A 60 -13.62 -10.69 -2.68
CA ALA A 60 -12.91 -11.81 -3.28
C ALA A 60 -12.60 -12.91 -2.23
N ALA A 61 -12.11 -12.53 -1.05
CA ALA A 61 -11.85 -13.47 0.04
C ALA A 61 -13.15 -14.14 0.55
N ALA A 62 -14.24 -13.37 0.68
CA ALA A 62 -15.54 -13.94 1.08
C ALA A 62 -16.02 -14.99 0.08
N ARG A 63 -15.94 -14.69 -1.22
CA ARG A 63 -16.33 -15.60 -2.30
C ARG A 63 -15.43 -16.84 -2.35
N GLU A 64 -14.12 -16.66 -2.28
CA GLU A 64 -13.17 -17.78 -2.25
C GLU A 64 -13.42 -18.70 -1.05
N MET A 65 -13.66 -18.13 0.13
CA MET A 65 -13.95 -18.91 1.33
C MET A 65 -15.25 -19.69 1.20
N GLN A 66 -16.29 -19.07 0.64
CA GLN A 66 -17.56 -19.74 0.32
C GLN A 66 -17.36 -20.88 -0.66
N GLU A 67 -16.63 -20.65 -1.77
CA GLU A 67 -16.36 -21.68 -2.78
C GLU A 67 -15.57 -22.88 -2.19
N ARG A 68 -14.61 -22.59 -1.31
CA ARG A 68 -13.84 -23.64 -0.58
C ARG A 68 -14.75 -24.43 0.37
N PHE A 69 -15.63 -23.75 1.10
CA PHE A 69 -16.60 -24.38 1.97
C PHE A 69 -17.59 -25.25 1.18
N ASP A 70 -18.11 -24.75 0.08
CA ASP A 70 -19.03 -25.47 -0.80
C ASP A 70 -18.37 -26.74 -1.39
N LYS A 71 -17.11 -26.66 -1.79
CA LYS A 71 -16.32 -27.82 -2.24
C LYS A 71 -16.11 -28.83 -1.11
N LEU A 72 -15.74 -28.36 0.09
CA LEU A 72 -15.48 -29.20 1.25
C LEU A 72 -16.71 -29.99 1.69
N THR A 73 -17.89 -29.39 1.57
CA THR A 73 -19.17 -29.97 2.00
C THR A 73 -20.00 -30.52 0.85
N SER A 74 -19.46 -30.56 -0.37
CA SER A 74 -20.20 -30.94 -1.60
C SER A 74 -21.54 -30.17 -1.74
N LYS A 75 -21.57 -28.91 -1.29
CA LYS A 75 -22.75 -28.05 -1.23
C LYS A 75 -23.91 -28.56 -0.37
N ALA A 76 -23.61 -29.43 0.59
CA ALA A 76 -24.65 -30.02 1.44
C ALA A 76 -25.29 -28.99 2.41
N PHE A 77 -24.62 -27.87 2.68
CA PHE A 77 -25.07 -26.87 3.65
C PHE A 77 -25.20 -25.50 2.98
N SER A 78 -26.43 -25.10 2.75
CA SER A 78 -26.79 -23.73 2.36
C SER A 78 -27.20 -22.93 3.61
N GLY A 79 -27.01 -21.62 3.60
CA GLY A 79 -27.48 -20.75 4.70
C GLY A 79 -26.38 -20.07 5.50
N VAL A 80 -25.15 -20.58 5.47
CA VAL A 80 -24.01 -19.85 6.06
C VAL A 80 -23.82 -18.52 5.36
N THR A 81 -23.75 -17.43 6.12
CA THR A 81 -23.56 -16.08 5.58
C THR A 81 -22.09 -15.78 5.45
N PHE A 82 -21.60 -15.55 4.23
CA PHE A 82 -20.25 -15.05 3.97
C PHE A 82 -20.34 -13.62 3.42
N GLY A 83 -19.56 -12.71 3.97
CA GLY A 83 -19.58 -11.32 3.51
C GLY A 83 -18.44 -10.46 4.01
N THR A 84 -18.37 -9.22 3.52
CA THR A 84 -17.49 -8.19 4.08
C THR A 84 -18.23 -7.43 5.18
N PHE A 85 -17.51 -6.74 6.07
CA PHE A 85 -18.10 -5.87 7.10
C PHE A 85 -19.19 -4.97 6.53
N HIS A 86 -18.90 -4.21 5.47
CA HIS A 86 -19.85 -3.29 4.85
C HIS A 86 -21.07 -4.00 4.26
N ALA A 87 -20.88 -5.15 3.59
CA ALA A 87 -21.97 -5.88 2.98
C ALA A 87 -22.94 -6.43 4.05
N VAL A 88 -22.41 -7.01 5.13
CA VAL A 88 -23.20 -7.55 6.24
C VAL A 88 -23.93 -6.44 6.98
N PHE A 89 -23.24 -5.37 7.32
CA PHE A 89 -23.83 -4.27 8.09
C PHE A 89 -24.84 -3.48 7.27
N PHE A 90 -24.58 -3.28 5.98
CA PHE A 90 -25.57 -2.69 5.10
C PHE A 90 -26.83 -3.58 4.95
N HIS A 91 -26.67 -4.90 4.91
CA HIS A 91 -27.81 -5.83 4.93
C HIS A 91 -28.65 -5.67 6.21
N MET A 92 -28.00 -5.49 7.37
CA MET A 92 -28.69 -5.20 8.63
C MET A 92 -29.47 -3.89 8.57
N LEU A 93 -28.88 -2.84 8.00
CA LEU A 93 -29.57 -1.53 7.79
C LEU A 93 -30.73 -1.66 6.81
N GLN A 94 -30.59 -2.45 5.74
CA GLN A 94 -31.69 -2.72 4.81
C GLN A 94 -32.86 -3.40 5.51
N ALA A 95 -32.60 -4.46 6.26
CA ALA A 95 -33.63 -5.23 6.94
C ALA A 95 -34.30 -4.47 8.07
N SER A 96 -33.57 -3.67 8.85
CA SER A 96 -34.07 -3.04 10.08
C SER A 96 -34.47 -1.57 9.90
N ARG A 97 -33.93 -0.84 8.93
CA ARG A 97 -34.13 0.61 8.73
C ARG A 97 -34.60 0.99 7.32
N GLY A 98 -34.82 0.01 6.44
CA GLY A 98 -35.35 0.21 5.09
C GLY A 98 -34.42 0.91 4.11
N TYR A 99 -33.10 0.91 4.34
CA TYR A 99 -32.11 1.38 3.36
C TYR A 99 -32.19 0.54 2.09
N ARG A 100 -31.83 1.13 0.94
CA ARG A 100 -31.83 0.46 -0.37
C ARG A 100 -30.47 0.60 -1.03
N ALA A 101 -30.21 -0.19 -2.05
CA ALA A 101 -28.95 -0.13 -2.82
C ALA A 101 -28.72 1.27 -3.42
N ASP A 102 -29.78 1.96 -3.81
CA ASP A 102 -29.70 3.33 -4.32
C ASP A 102 -29.40 4.38 -3.23
N SER A 103 -29.48 4.03 -1.94
CA SER A 103 -29.03 4.88 -0.83
C SER A 103 -27.50 4.98 -0.77
N ILE A 104 -26.77 4.05 -1.38
CA ILE A 104 -25.30 4.07 -1.36
C ILE A 104 -24.79 5.22 -2.26
N LEU A 105 -23.94 6.09 -1.70
CA LEU A 105 -23.28 7.13 -2.44
C LEU A 105 -22.09 6.51 -3.20
N ARG A 106 -22.06 6.66 -4.52
CA ARG A 106 -20.93 6.24 -5.35
C ARG A 106 -19.76 7.21 -5.18
N GLU A 107 -18.54 6.73 -5.26
CA GLU A 107 -17.34 7.57 -5.13
C GLU A 107 -17.35 8.75 -6.11
N THR A 108 -17.78 8.50 -7.37
CA THR A 108 -17.91 9.57 -8.38
C THR A 108 -18.87 10.68 -7.96
N ASP A 109 -20.00 10.30 -7.33
CA ASP A 109 -21.03 11.22 -6.90
C ASP A 109 -20.59 11.97 -5.62
N ALA A 110 -19.84 11.28 -4.74
CA ALA A 110 -19.23 11.88 -3.56
C ALA A 110 -18.19 12.94 -3.95
N LEU A 111 -17.29 12.61 -4.88
CA LEU A 111 -16.28 13.55 -5.38
C LEU A 111 -16.93 14.76 -6.07
N ALA A 112 -17.99 14.55 -6.86
CA ALA A 112 -18.74 15.65 -7.48
C ALA A 112 -19.37 16.55 -6.39
N MET A 113 -20.00 15.98 -5.37
CA MET A 113 -20.58 16.72 -4.25
C MET A 113 -19.52 17.54 -3.50
N VAL A 114 -18.36 16.95 -3.19
CA VAL A 114 -17.25 17.68 -2.53
C VAL A 114 -16.71 18.78 -3.44
N ALA A 115 -16.58 18.55 -4.75
CA ALA A 115 -16.17 19.57 -5.72
C ALA A 115 -17.13 20.77 -5.75
N ASP A 116 -18.44 20.53 -5.79
CA ASP A 116 -19.47 21.56 -5.77
C ASP A 116 -19.43 22.39 -4.48
N ILE A 117 -19.28 21.70 -3.32
CA ILE A 117 -19.16 22.35 -2.02
C ILE A 117 -17.91 23.23 -1.97
N LEU A 118 -16.75 22.70 -2.33
CA LEU A 118 -15.49 23.45 -2.33
C LEU A 118 -15.53 24.62 -3.28
N THR A 119 -16.06 24.45 -4.51
CA THR A 119 -16.22 25.52 -5.48
C THR A 119 -17.10 26.66 -4.96
N SER A 120 -18.18 26.35 -4.23
CA SER A 120 -19.07 27.34 -3.62
C SER A 120 -18.40 28.15 -2.50
N LEU A 121 -17.44 27.56 -1.80
CA LEU A 121 -16.69 28.18 -0.71
C LEU A 121 -15.46 28.95 -1.23
N ARG A 122 -14.76 28.37 -2.18
CA ARG A 122 -13.52 28.86 -2.78
C ARG A 122 -13.48 28.56 -4.28
N PRO A 123 -13.89 29.49 -5.16
CA PRO A 123 -13.91 29.26 -6.60
C PRO A 123 -12.57 28.85 -7.21
N GLU A 124 -11.46 29.20 -6.54
CA GLU A 124 -10.11 28.78 -6.94
C GLU A 124 -9.86 27.28 -6.82
N TYR A 125 -10.67 26.55 -6.06
CA TYR A 125 -10.57 25.08 -5.90
C TYR A 125 -11.34 24.30 -6.97
N ALA A 126 -12.12 24.97 -7.82
CA ALA A 126 -13.02 24.35 -8.81
C ALA A 126 -12.31 23.39 -9.79
N GLU A 127 -11.04 23.61 -10.07
CA GLU A 127 -10.28 22.86 -11.08
C GLU A 127 -9.27 21.88 -10.47
N ASP A 128 -9.12 21.84 -9.15
CA ASP A 128 -8.17 20.97 -8.47
C ASP A 128 -8.81 19.64 -8.03
N ARG A 129 -8.84 18.68 -8.97
CA ARG A 129 -9.37 17.33 -8.71
C ARG A 129 -8.58 16.57 -7.64
N THR A 130 -7.32 16.92 -7.42
CA THR A 130 -6.49 16.27 -6.41
C THR A 130 -6.92 16.73 -5.02
N LEU A 131 -7.08 18.06 -4.86
CA LEU A 131 -7.61 18.63 -3.62
C LEU A 131 -8.98 18.07 -3.25
N VAL A 132 -9.89 17.96 -4.23
CA VAL A 132 -11.23 17.38 -4.01
C VAL A 132 -11.14 15.95 -3.46
N ARG A 133 -10.26 15.14 -4.03
CA ARG A 133 -10.04 13.77 -3.55
C ARG A 133 -9.42 13.75 -2.16
N ASP A 134 -8.39 14.55 -1.92
CA ASP A 134 -7.70 14.61 -0.62
C ASP A 134 -8.66 15.05 0.49
N VAL A 135 -9.50 16.05 0.24
CA VAL A 135 -10.54 16.50 1.18
C VAL A 135 -11.56 15.39 1.43
N HIS A 136 -12.01 14.70 0.40
CA HIS A 136 -12.97 13.59 0.56
C HIS A 136 -12.37 12.43 1.35
N GLU A 137 -11.13 11.99 1.03
CA GLU A 137 -10.43 10.95 1.80
C GLU A 137 -10.28 11.35 3.28
N GLU A 138 -10.01 12.63 3.53
CA GLU A 138 -9.88 13.14 4.90
C GLU A 138 -11.23 13.17 5.63
N PHE A 139 -12.35 13.45 4.95
CA PHE A 139 -13.70 13.32 5.51
C PHE A 139 -14.01 11.89 5.95
N LEU A 140 -13.71 10.90 5.11
CA LEU A 140 -13.90 9.49 5.44
C LEU A 140 -13.06 9.07 6.65
N LYS A 141 -11.78 9.49 6.67
CA LYS A 141 -10.88 9.23 7.80
C LYS A 141 -11.43 9.78 9.12
N ILE A 142 -11.95 11.01 9.11
CA ILE A 142 -12.52 11.64 10.32
C ILE A 142 -13.70 10.84 10.86
N LYS A 143 -14.59 10.34 10.00
CA LYS A 143 -15.73 9.51 10.40
C LYS A 143 -15.30 8.24 11.15
N CYS A 144 -14.14 7.68 10.82
CA CYS A 144 -13.58 6.50 11.50
C CYS A 144 -12.96 6.82 12.88
N LEU A 145 -12.61 8.08 13.16
CA LEU A 145 -12.03 8.47 14.44
C LEU A 145 -13.10 8.54 15.53
N ARG A 146 -12.75 8.13 16.76
CA ARG A 146 -13.67 8.07 17.92
C ARG A 146 -14.44 9.39 18.18
N ASN A 147 -13.76 10.53 18.03
CA ASN A 147 -14.32 11.86 18.23
C ASN A 147 -14.16 12.76 17.00
N GLY A 148 -13.90 12.19 15.81
CA GLY A 148 -13.46 12.94 14.65
C GLY A 148 -14.38 14.10 14.26
N SER A 149 -15.70 13.86 14.16
CA SER A 149 -16.66 14.92 13.84
C SER A 149 -16.70 16.01 14.91
N THR A 150 -16.69 15.64 16.19
CA THR A 150 -16.65 16.59 17.32
C THR A 150 -15.36 17.41 17.34
N ASP A 151 -14.23 16.80 17.01
CA ASP A 151 -12.95 17.48 16.95
C ASP A 151 -12.87 18.45 15.76
N VAL A 152 -13.49 18.13 14.65
CA VAL A 152 -13.65 19.07 13.52
C VAL A 152 -14.54 20.24 13.91
N GLU A 153 -15.71 19.99 14.50
CA GLU A 153 -16.65 21.04 14.93
C GLU A 153 -16.02 21.98 15.97
N SER A 154 -15.32 21.43 16.95
CA SER A 154 -14.64 22.20 17.99
C SER A 154 -13.36 22.89 17.53
N GLY A 155 -12.89 22.62 16.31
CA GLY A 155 -11.65 23.18 15.75
C GLY A 155 -10.36 22.58 16.30
N LYS A 156 -10.44 21.44 16.99
CA LYS A 156 -9.26 20.70 17.47
C LYS A 156 -8.57 19.93 16.35
N TYR A 157 -9.34 19.49 15.35
CA TYR A 157 -8.80 18.80 14.20
C TYR A 157 -8.09 19.78 13.27
N GLN A 158 -6.85 19.44 12.89
CA GLN A 158 -6.05 20.21 11.94
C GLN A 158 -6.03 19.47 10.60
N PRO A 159 -6.76 19.94 9.59
CA PRO A 159 -6.78 19.28 8.30
C PRO A 159 -5.46 19.44 7.56
N SER A 160 -5.12 18.42 6.77
CA SER A 160 -3.91 18.39 5.94
C SER A 160 -4.18 18.80 4.48
N SER A 161 -5.46 18.78 4.05
CA SER A 161 -5.85 19.00 2.66
C SER A 161 -6.08 20.46 2.30
N CYS A 162 -6.68 21.24 3.20
CA CYS A 162 -6.92 22.68 3.00
C CYS A 162 -7.00 23.43 4.33
N ASP A 163 -7.25 24.74 4.29
CA ASP A 163 -7.38 25.54 5.51
C ASP A 163 -8.53 25.09 6.41
N SER A 164 -8.34 25.18 7.74
CA SER A 164 -9.26 24.64 8.75
C SER A 164 -10.67 25.24 8.71
N VAL A 165 -10.85 26.47 8.24
CA VAL A 165 -12.17 27.12 8.15
C VAL A 165 -12.94 26.57 6.97
N THR A 166 -12.32 26.50 5.80
CA THR A 166 -12.91 25.94 4.58
C THR A 166 -13.22 24.46 4.82
N PHE A 167 -12.28 23.70 5.38
CA PHE A 167 -12.46 22.28 5.67
C PHE A 167 -13.67 22.00 6.58
N ARG A 168 -13.75 22.69 7.72
CA ARG A 168 -14.86 22.54 8.67
C ARG A 168 -16.21 22.84 8.02
N THR A 169 -16.27 23.95 7.26
CA THR A 169 -17.51 24.34 6.58
C THR A 169 -17.89 23.32 5.51
N ALA A 170 -16.90 22.83 4.74
CA ALA A 170 -17.13 21.82 3.72
C ALA A 170 -17.59 20.48 4.33
N TYR A 171 -16.94 20.02 5.42
CA TYR A 171 -17.34 18.80 6.12
C TYR A 171 -18.78 18.86 6.62
N LYS A 172 -19.16 19.97 7.28
CA LYS A 172 -20.54 20.17 7.76
C LYS A 172 -21.54 20.11 6.60
N ARG A 173 -21.28 20.82 5.49
CA ARG A 173 -22.16 20.80 4.31
C ARG A 173 -22.24 19.42 3.67
N TYR A 174 -21.13 18.67 3.65
CA TYR A 174 -21.12 17.30 3.14
C TYR A 174 -22.06 16.40 3.94
N LEU A 175 -22.04 16.47 5.28
CA LEU A 175 -22.96 15.71 6.14
C LEU A 175 -24.43 16.15 5.94
N GLU A 176 -24.69 17.45 5.81
CA GLU A 176 -26.03 17.98 5.54
C GLU A 176 -26.60 17.51 4.19
N GLU A 177 -25.76 17.49 3.14
CA GLU A 177 -26.14 17.00 1.81
C GLU A 177 -26.40 15.48 1.80
N LEU A 178 -25.59 14.69 2.50
CA LEU A 178 -25.83 13.25 2.67
C LEU A 178 -27.20 13.02 3.32
N ALA A 179 -27.46 13.71 4.41
CA ALA A 179 -28.73 13.61 5.14
C ALA A 179 -29.94 14.04 4.28
N ALA A 180 -29.83 15.19 3.59
CA ALA A 180 -30.90 15.72 2.72
C ALA A 180 -31.25 14.77 1.57
N ARG A 181 -30.25 14.12 0.99
CA ARG A 181 -30.42 13.17 -0.13
C ARG A 181 -30.68 11.73 0.34
N ARG A 182 -30.71 11.47 1.65
CA ARG A 182 -30.78 10.12 2.24
C ARG A 182 -29.75 9.17 1.66
N LYS A 183 -28.53 9.67 1.45
CA LYS A 183 -27.37 8.90 0.97
C LYS A 183 -26.48 8.54 2.15
N VAL A 184 -25.79 7.41 2.01
CA VAL A 184 -24.82 6.91 2.97
C VAL A 184 -23.53 6.55 2.22
N ASP A 185 -22.40 6.98 2.74
CA ASP A 185 -21.09 6.46 2.31
C ASP A 185 -20.73 5.18 3.08
N PHE A 186 -19.55 4.63 2.82
CA PHE A 186 -19.13 3.37 3.44
C PHE A 186 -18.97 3.49 4.96
N GLU A 187 -18.46 4.60 5.45
CA GLU A 187 -18.27 4.86 6.87
C GLU A 187 -19.61 5.07 7.60
N ASP A 188 -20.56 5.73 6.95
CA ASP A 188 -21.92 5.88 7.49
C ASP A 188 -22.60 4.53 7.72
N MET A 189 -22.35 3.53 6.87
CA MET A 189 -22.92 2.18 7.07
C MET A 189 -22.50 1.60 8.42
N LEU A 190 -21.24 1.80 8.82
CA LEU A 190 -20.73 1.32 10.10
C LEU A 190 -21.32 2.13 11.27
N ILE A 191 -21.32 3.46 11.16
CA ILE A 191 -21.83 4.37 12.21
C ILE A 191 -23.29 4.08 12.48
N LEU A 192 -24.12 4.07 11.43
CA LEU A 192 -25.56 3.84 11.54
C LEU A 192 -25.89 2.43 12.06
N THR A 193 -25.11 1.42 11.67
CA THR A 193 -25.28 0.06 12.21
C THR A 193 -25.00 0.04 13.71
N ARG A 194 -23.89 0.64 14.16
CA ARG A 194 -23.56 0.72 15.59
C ARG A 194 -24.66 1.50 16.37
N GLU A 195 -25.11 2.63 15.85
CA GLU A 195 -26.16 3.43 16.46
C GLU A 195 -27.47 2.65 16.55
N MET A 196 -27.87 1.96 15.48
CA MET A 196 -29.06 1.12 15.45
C MET A 196 -29.00 0.03 16.52
N LEU A 197 -27.89 -0.70 16.59
CA LEU A 197 -27.72 -1.79 17.55
C LEU A 197 -27.68 -1.28 19.01
N ASN A 198 -27.13 -0.09 19.26
CA ASN A 198 -27.08 0.48 20.60
C ASN A 198 -28.44 1.09 21.04
N SER A 199 -29.22 1.65 20.13
CA SER A 199 -30.45 2.36 20.44
C SER A 199 -31.70 1.48 20.44
N ASP A 200 -31.62 0.28 19.85
CA ASP A 200 -32.77 -0.62 19.64
C ASP A 200 -32.43 -2.05 20.15
N PRO A 201 -32.75 -2.34 21.43
CA PRO A 201 -32.45 -3.65 22.04
C PRO A 201 -33.15 -4.82 21.35
N ASP A 202 -34.35 -4.60 20.76
CA ASP A 202 -35.08 -5.67 20.06
C ASP A 202 -34.36 -6.04 18.76
N THR A 203 -33.92 -5.03 18.00
CA THR A 203 -33.13 -5.22 16.81
C THR A 203 -31.78 -5.89 17.14
N LEU A 204 -31.12 -5.49 18.24
CA LEU A 204 -29.89 -6.14 18.70
C LEU A 204 -30.13 -7.61 19.03
N SER A 205 -31.15 -7.92 19.82
CA SER A 205 -31.52 -9.29 20.21
C SER A 205 -31.84 -10.17 18.99
N PHE A 206 -32.56 -9.60 18.00
CA PHE A 206 -32.85 -10.29 16.75
C PHE A 206 -31.54 -10.72 16.02
N TRP A 207 -30.60 -9.79 15.84
CA TRP A 207 -29.35 -10.09 15.13
C TRP A 207 -28.41 -10.98 15.93
N GLN A 208 -28.38 -10.90 17.26
CA GLN A 208 -27.65 -11.82 18.14
C GLN A 208 -28.21 -13.26 18.07
N THR A 209 -29.52 -13.41 17.94
CA THR A 209 -30.17 -14.71 17.74
C THR A 209 -29.92 -15.24 16.33
N ARG A 210 -30.00 -14.36 15.35
CA ARG A 210 -29.76 -14.71 13.94
C ARG A 210 -28.32 -15.18 13.67
N TYR A 211 -27.33 -14.54 14.30
CA TYR A 211 -25.91 -14.84 14.12
C TYR A 211 -25.28 -15.22 15.47
N ARG A 212 -25.50 -16.45 15.88
CA ARG A 212 -24.96 -16.96 17.17
C ARG A 212 -23.47 -17.24 17.11
N TYR A 213 -22.93 -17.53 15.95
CA TYR A 213 -21.50 -17.83 15.72
C TYR A 213 -20.94 -16.83 14.73
N LEU A 214 -20.05 -15.98 15.23
CA LEU A 214 -19.38 -14.95 14.44
C LEU A 214 -17.94 -15.36 14.18
N LEU A 215 -17.56 -15.51 12.92
CA LEU A 215 -16.18 -15.80 12.52
C LEU A 215 -15.64 -14.59 11.74
N VAL A 216 -14.50 -14.07 12.17
CA VAL A 216 -13.85 -12.91 11.54
C VAL A 216 -12.46 -13.28 11.06
N ASP A 217 -12.24 -13.21 9.76
CA ASP A 217 -10.93 -13.42 9.14
C ASP A 217 -10.18 -12.09 8.99
N GLU A 218 -8.85 -12.16 8.90
CA GLU A 218 -7.95 -11.00 8.83
C GLU A 218 -8.23 -9.97 9.94
N PHE A 219 -8.42 -10.46 11.17
CA PHE A 219 -8.87 -9.66 12.32
C PHE A 219 -7.90 -8.51 12.67
N GLN A 220 -6.63 -8.58 12.30
CA GLN A 220 -5.65 -7.51 12.47
C GLN A 220 -5.94 -6.25 11.64
N ASP A 221 -6.81 -6.34 10.63
CA ASP A 221 -7.16 -5.21 9.75
C ASP A 221 -8.46 -4.52 10.17
N VAL A 222 -9.06 -4.95 11.27
CA VAL A 222 -10.31 -4.40 11.80
C VAL A 222 -10.06 -3.02 12.42
N ASN A 223 -10.96 -2.07 12.15
CA ASN A 223 -10.97 -0.78 12.82
C ASN A 223 -11.87 -0.80 14.07
N ARG A 224 -11.75 0.23 14.91
CA ARG A 224 -12.47 0.32 16.18
C ARG A 224 -13.98 0.20 16.03
N LEU A 225 -14.54 0.86 15.02
CA LEU A 225 -15.97 0.87 14.77
C LEU A 225 -16.51 -0.52 14.38
N GLN A 226 -15.77 -1.22 13.51
CA GLN A 226 -16.06 -2.60 13.13
C GLN A 226 -16.01 -3.54 14.34
N TYR A 227 -14.98 -3.39 15.16
CA TYR A 227 -14.84 -4.18 16.38
C TYR A 227 -15.96 -3.95 17.38
N ASP A 228 -16.36 -2.69 17.61
CA ASP A 228 -17.46 -2.35 18.50
C ASP A 228 -18.77 -3.02 18.04
N ILE A 229 -19.06 -3.02 16.73
CA ILE A 229 -20.24 -3.70 16.17
C ILE A 229 -20.15 -5.22 16.35
N VAL A 230 -19.00 -5.83 16.05
CA VAL A 230 -18.82 -7.28 16.23
C VAL A 230 -18.99 -7.69 17.70
N ARG A 231 -18.49 -6.88 18.65
CA ARG A 231 -18.71 -7.12 20.08
C ARG A 231 -20.18 -7.04 20.50
N LEU A 232 -20.92 -6.04 19.98
CA LEU A 232 -22.36 -5.93 20.22
C LEU A 232 -23.09 -7.17 19.70
N LEU A 233 -22.76 -7.63 18.49
CA LEU A 233 -23.37 -8.83 17.90
C LEU A 233 -23.01 -10.12 18.65
N ALA A 234 -21.78 -10.26 19.13
CA ALA A 234 -21.35 -11.44 19.91
C ALA A 234 -22.12 -11.55 21.23
N GLY A 235 -22.59 -10.43 21.81
CA GLY A 235 -23.41 -10.39 22.99
C GLY A 235 -22.82 -11.12 24.20
N GLY A 236 -23.69 -11.52 25.12
CA GLY A 236 -23.28 -12.20 26.36
C GLY A 236 -22.78 -13.66 26.16
N GLN A 237 -23.14 -14.32 25.07
CA GLN A 237 -22.65 -15.65 24.73
C GLN A 237 -21.21 -15.64 24.19
N GLY A 238 -20.80 -14.51 23.60
CA GLY A 238 -19.42 -14.26 23.20
C GLY A 238 -18.84 -15.23 22.16
N ASN A 239 -19.66 -15.88 21.32
CA ASN A 239 -19.18 -16.84 20.31
C ASN A 239 -18.49 -16.10 19.13
N LEU A 240 -17.46 -15.33 19.47
CA LEU A 240 -16.61 -14.62 18.53
C LEU A 240 -15.32 -15.39 18.27
N PHE A 241 -15.17 -15.87 17.06
CA PHE A 241 -13.97 -16.54 16.58
C PHE A 241 -13.20 -15.60 15.65
N ALA A 242 -12.11 -15.04 16.12
CA ALA A 242 -11.27 -14.12 15.40
C ALA A 242 -9.98 -14.81 14.96
N VAL A 243 -9.63 -14.70 13.69
CA VAL A 243 -8.38 -15.22 13.11
C VAL A 243 -7.60 -14.09 12.47
N GLY A 244 -6.31 -14.01 12.78
CA GLY A 244 -5.47 -12.96 12.21
C GLY A 244 -3.99 -13.14 12.50
N ASP A 245 -3.20 -12.25 11.91
CA ASP A 245 -1.76 -12.12 12.14
C ASP A 245 -1.41 -10.62 12.33
N ASP A 246 -1.14 -10.24 13.56
CA ASP A 246 -0.76 -8.85 13.89
C ASP A 246 0.48 -8.37 13.11
N ASP A 247 1.36 -9.29 12.69
CA ASP A 247 2.51 -9.00 11.85
C ASP A 247 2.13 -8.71 10.38
N GLN A 248 0.87 -8.92 9.98
CA GLN A 248 0.35 -8.62 8.65
C GLN A 248 -0.64 -7.44 8.62
N SER A 249 -0.72 -6.65 9.69
CA SER A 249 -1.54 -5.43 9.72
C SER A 249 -0.84 -4.32 8.94
N ILE A 250 -1.38 -3.98 7.75
CA ILE A 250 -0.80 -3.02 6.80
C ILE A 250 -1.82 -2.00 6.27
N TYR A 251 -2.98 -1.87 6.91
CA TYR A 251 -4.05 -0.95 6.53
C TYR A 251 -4.29 0.14 7.57
N GLY A 252 -3.25 0.54 8.33
CA GLY A 252 -3.32 1.65 9.28
C GLY A 252 -3.78 2.96 8.64
N PHE A 253 -3.42 3.21 7.37
CA PHE A 253 -3.91 4.35 6.61
C PHE A 253 -5.43 4.34 6.33
N ARG A 254 -6.12 3.19 6.50
CA ARG A 254 -7.57 3.01 6.46
C ARG A 254 -8.20 2.92 7.85
N GLY A 255 -7.44 3.22 8.90
CA GLY A 255 -7.91 3.20 10.29
C GLY A 255 -7.90 1.83 10.94
N SER A 256 -7.20 0.82 10.38
CA SER A 256 -7.00 -0.45 11.11
C SER A 256 -6.08 -0.23 12.30
N GLU A 257 -6.41 -0.91 13.40
CA GLU A 257 -5.72 -0.78 14.68
C GLU A 257 -5.25 -2.16 15.15
N PRO A 258 -3.99 -2.58 14.90
CA PRO A 258 -3.51 -3.89 15.32
C PRO A 258 -3.61 -4.11 16.84
N GLN A 259 -3.64 -3.03 17.63
CA GLN A 259 -3.86 -3.08 19.06
C GLN A 259 -5.20 -3.71 19.44
N ILE A 260 -6.23 -3.65 18.59
CA ILE A 260 -7.53 -4.29 18.83
C ILE A 260 -7.36 -5.79 19.02
N MET A 261 -6.52 -6.44 18.21
CA MET A 261 -6.22 -7.86 18.33
C MET A 261 -5.55 -8.18 19.66
N LEU A 262 -4.65 -7.30 20.14
CA LEU A 262 -3.99 -7.45 21.43
C LEU A 262 -4.92 -7.17 22.62
N GLN A 263 -5.93 -6.30 22.45
CA GLN A 263 -6.89 -5.92 23.48
C GLN A 263 -8.05 -6.91 23.61
N MET A 264 -8.38 -7.66 22.56
CA MET A 264 -9.54 -8.58 22.55
C MET A 264 -9.61 -9.53 23.76
N PRO A 265 -8.49 -10.14 24.25
CA PRO A 265 -8.55 -10.98 25.45
C PRO A 265 -8.86 -10.23 26.75
N ALA A 266 -8.51 -8.94 26.83
CA ALA A 266 -8.88 -8.09 27.96
C ALA A 266 -10.35 -7.67 27.91
N ASP A 267 -10.88 -7.41 26.72
CA ASP A 267 -12.29 -7.07 26.50
C ASP A 267 -13.23 -8.27 26.67
N LEU A 268 -12.71 -9.49 26.42
CA LEU A 268 -13.43 -10.76 26.54
C LEU A 268 -12.62 -11.73 27.44
N PRO A 269 -12.76 -11.65 28.77
CA PRO A 269 -11.87 -12.38 29.69
C PRO A 269 -11.90 -13.90 29.56
N SER A 270 -12.96 -14.48 28.96
CA SER A 270 -13.03 -15.92 28.65
C SER A 270 -12.38 -16.29 27.31
N CYS A 271 -11.74 -15.32 26.63
CA CYS A 271 -11.14 -15.54 25.31
C CYS A 271 -9.97 -16.53 25.38
N ARG A 272 -10.11 -17.61 24.62
CA ARG A 272 -9.03 -18.57 24.43
C ARG A 272 -8.11 -18.11 23.32
N ILE A 273 -6.80 -18.09 23.58
CA ILE A 273 -5.78 -17.73 22.57
C ILE A 273 -5.10 -19.00 22.10
N VAL A 274 -5.07 -19.22 20.79
CA VAL A 274 -4.38 -20.36 20.17
C VAL A 274 -3.48 -19.84 19.05
N THR A 275 -2.22 -20.28 19.04
CA THR A 275 -1.28 -19.93 17.95
C THR A 275 -1.16 -21.10 16.98
N LEU A 276 -1.19 -20.81 15.68
CA LEU A 276 -0.88 -21.78 14.62
C LEU A 276 0.59 -21.60 14.19
N PRO A 277 1.51 -22.44 14.72
CA PRO A 277 2.94 -22.20 14.54
C PRO A 277 3.48 -22.67 13.18
N THR A 278 2.76 -23.58 12.50
CA THR A 278 3.26 -24.26 11.31
C THR A 278 2.95 -23.50 10.02
N ASN A 279 3.98 -23.13 9.28
CA ASN A 279 3.87 -22.61 7.93
C ASN A 279 3.91 -23.76 6.92
N TYR A 280 2.90 -23.84 6.05
CA TYR A 280 2.79 -24.84 4.97
C TYR A 280 3.17 -24.27 3.59
N ARG A 281 3.51 -22.98 3.52
CA ARG A 281 3.71 -22.23 2.26
C ARG A 281 5.18 -22.17 1.88
N SER A 282 6.01 -21.61 2.74
CA SER A 282 7.35 -21.11 2.41
C SER A 282 8.45 -22.03 2.93
N THR A 283 9.61 -22.01 2.30
CA THR A 283 10.83 -22.71 2.75
C THR A 283 11.34 -22.16 4.09
N PRO A 284 12.16 -22.93 4.85
CA PRO A 284 12.75 -22.47 6.11
C PRO A 284 13.52 -21.16 5.99
N GLU A 285 14.23 -20.96 4.89
CA GLU A 285 15.08 -19.78 4.64
C GLU A 285 14.22 -18.51 4.53
N ILE A 286 13.08 -18.59 3.85
CA ILE A 286 12.13 -17.47 3.71
C ILE A 286 11.47 -17.16 5.05
N VAL A 287 11.05 -18.20 5.80
CA VAL A 287 10.45 -18.04 7.12
C VAL A 287 11.44 -17.39 8.09
N ALA A 288 12.69 -17.85 8.11
CA ALA A 288 13.74 -17.31 8.97
C ALA A 288 14.06 -15.83 8.62
N ALA A 289 14.17 -15.49 7.35
CA ALA A 289 14.40 -14.11 6.91
C ALA A 289 13.23 -13.19 7.31
N GLY A 290 11.99 -13.66 7.14
CA GLY A 290 10.80 -12.93 7.58
C GLY A 290 10.75 -12.72 9.08
N GLU A 291 11.08 -13.73 9.89
CA GLU A 291 11.12 -13.61 11.35
C GLU A 291 12.26 -12.68 11.81
N ALA A 292 13.42 -12.73 11.15
CA ALA A 292 14.52 -11.81 11.41
C ALA A 292 14.07 -10.35 11.27
N LEU A 293 13.35 -10.03 10.19
CA LEU A 293 12.81 -8.69 9.96
C LEU A 293 11.76 -8.31 11.01
N ILE A 294 10.71 -9.11 11.16
CA ILE A 294 9.52 -8.71 11.91
C ILE A 294 9.73 -8.72 13.43
N SER A 295 10.76 -9.45 13.92
CA SER A 295 11.12 -9.47 15.33
C SER A 295 11.55 -8.13 15.90
N HIS A 296 11.89 -7.15 15.04
CA HIS A 296 12.21 -5.78 15.42
C HIS A 296 10.98 -4.91 15.75
N ASN A 297 9.76 -5.39 15.49
CA ASN A 297 8.55 -4.70 15.91
C ASN A 297 8.28 -4.95 17.40
N SER A 298 7.89 -3.91 18.13
CA SER A 298 7.62 -3.97 19.57
C SER A 298 6.20 -4.43 19.88
N VAL A 299 5.23 -3.96 19.09
CA VAL A 299 3.79 -4.23 19.29
C VAL A 299 3.37 -5.46 18.49
N ARG A 300 3.59 -6.64 19.08
CA ARG A 300 3.23 -7.94 18.44
C ARG A 300 3.08 -9.07 19.45
N TYR A 301 2.36 -10.12 19.06
CA TYR A 301 2.43 -11.42 19.76
C TYR A 301 3.79 -12.08 19.47
N LYS A 302 4.45 -12.60 20.49
CA LYS A 302 5.61 -13.48 20.29
C LYS A 302 5.14 -14.82 19.75
N LYS A 303 5.69 -15.24 18.61
CA LYS A 303 5.27 -16.44 17.88
C LYS A 303 6.51 -17.26 17.55
N GLU A 304 6.45 -18.54 17.86
CA GLU A 304 7.40 -19.50 17.29
C GLU A 304 6.83 -19.97 15.95
N ARG A 305 7.62 -19.85 14.90
CA ARG A 305 7.20 -20.22 13.54
C ARG A 305 8.14 -21.29 12.99
N GLY A 306 7.55 -22.45 12.67
CA GLY A 306 8.22 -23.52 11.95
C GLY A 306 7.61 -23.72 10.57
N THR A 307 8.28 -24.49 9.71
CA THR A 307 7.72 -24.92 8.43
C THR A 307 7.92 -26.42 8.24
N VAL A 308 7.00 -27.03 7.50
CA VAL A 308 7.09 -28.43 7.06
C VAL A 308 7.66 -28.55 5.64
N ARG A 309 7.95 -27.43 5.01
CA ARG A 309 8.57 -27.43 3.69
C ARG A 309 10.05 -27.85 3.78
N PRO A 310 10.56 -28.56 2.77
CA PRO A 310 11.99 -28.85 2.70
C PRO A 310 12.81 -27.56 2.58
N SER A 311 14.08 -27.61 2.96
CA SER A 311 15.05 -26.55 2.73
C SER A 311 15.11 -26.21 1.25
N GLY A 312 15.14 -24.92 0.95
CA GLY A 312 15.21 -24.35 -0.40
C GLY A 312 16.48 -23.51 -0.59
N ASP A 313 16.41 -22.63 -1.57
CA ASP A 313 17.51 -21.71 -1.83
C ASP A 313 17.60 -20.62 -0.75
N ALA A 314 18.81 -20.17 -0.45
CA ALA A 314 19.03 -19.04 0.43
C ALA A 314 18.35 -17.78 -0.14
N VAL A 315 17.81 -16.94 0.74
CA VAL A 315 17.28 -15.63 0.34
C VAL A 315 18.41 -14.79 -0.25
N ARG A 316 18.21 -14.27 -1.47
CA ARG A 316 19.23 -13.49 -2.17
C ARG A 316 19.06 -12.01 -1.90
N PHE A 317 20.18 -11.31 -1.66
CA PHE A 317 20.26 -9.86 -1.48
C PHE A 317 21.23 -9.33 -2.53
N LEU A 318 20.73 -8.58 -3.50
CA LEU A 318 21.51 -8.18 -4.65
C LEU A 318 21.55 -6.66 -4.81
N ARG A 319 22.78 -6.17 -5.04
CA ARG A 319 23.05 -4.77 -5.35
C ARG A 319 23.10 -4.57 -6.85
N MET A 320 22.34 -3.61 -7.34
CA MET A 320 22.35 -3.16 -8.72
C MET A 320 22.89 -1.74 -8.84
N ASP A 321 23.60 -1.43 -9.93
CA ASP A 321 24.17 -0.09 -10.08
C ASP A 321 23.11 0.96 -10.44
N SER A 322 22.03 0.54 -11.11
CA SER A 322 20.92 1.39 -11.55
C SER A 322 19.62 0.60 -11.68
N VAL A 323 18.51 1.31 -11.88
CA VAL A 323 17.21 0.71 -12.20
C VAL A 323 17.24 -0.07 -13.51
N ASP A 324 18.01 0.38 -14.51
CA ASP A 324 18.14 -0.35 -15.78
C ASP A 324 18.88 -1.68 -15.57
N ALA A 325 19.96 -1.68 -14.77
CA ALA A 325 20.64 -2.91 -14.39
C ALA A 325 19.75 -3.87 -13.58
N GLU A 326 18.87 -3.35 -12.73
CA GLU A 326 17.86 -4.14 -12.02
C GLU A 326 16.86 -4.77 -12.99
N ASN A 327 16.37 -4.00 -13.96
CA ASN A 327 15.47 -4.50 -15.00
C ASN A 327 16.13 -5.59 -15.86
N ASP A 328 17.36 -5.38 -16.32
CA ASP A 328 18.11 -6.35 -17.14
C ASP A 328 18.33 -7.66 -16.37
N PHE A 329 18.66 -7.57 -15.09
CA PHE A 329 18.78 -8.74 -14.21
C PHE A 329 17.44 -9.48 -14.11
N LEU A 330 16.32 -8.76 -13.87
CA LEU A 330 14.99 -9.36 -13.75
C LEU A 330 14.56 -10.04 -15.05
N LEU A 331 14.79 -9.43 -16.21
CA LEU A 331 14.51 -10.04 -17.51
C LEU A 331 15.26 -11.35 -17.68
N SER A 332 16.55 -11.39 -17.32
CA SER A 332 17.41 -12.59 -17.41
C SER A 332 16.92 -13.70 -16.47
N GLU A 333 16.59 -13.37 -15.21
CA GLU A 333 16.10 -14.34 -14.22
C GLU A 333 14.74 -14.90 -14.60
N ILE A 334 13.82 -14.05 -15.05
CA ILE A 334 12.49 -14.46 -15.50
C ILE A 334 12.59 -15.41 -16.70
N ALA A 335 13.44 -15.07 -17.69
CA ALA A 335 13.68 -15.93 -18.85
C ALA A 335 14.32 -17.27 -18.44
N SER A 336 15.26 -17.25 -17.49
CA SER A 336 15.88 -18.47 -16.94
C SER A 336 14.83 -19.36 -16.25
N LEU A 337 13.98 -18.82 -15.38
CA LEU A 337 12.92 -19.56 -14.71
C LEU A 337 11.92 -20.15 -15.72
N ALA A 338 11.52 -19.39 -16.72
CA ALA A 338 10.63 -19.86 -17.77
C ALA A 338 11.26 -20.99 -18.58
N SER A 339 12.56 -20.92 -18.90
CA SER A 339 13.29 -21.98 -19.58
C SER A 339 13.38 -23.30 -18.79
N GLN A 340 13.27 -23.20 -17.45
CA GLN A 340 13.21 -24.33 -16.52
C GLN A 340 11.78 -24.87 -16.35
N GLY A 341 10.80 -24.33 -17.09
CA GLY A 341 9.40 -24.79 -17.07
C GLY A 341 8.54 -24.11 -16.01
N CYS A 342 8.99 -23.03 -15.38
CA CYS A 342 8.15 -22.24 -14.48
C CYS A 342 7.13 -21.43 -15.30
N ALA A 343 5.85 -21.51 -14.95
CA ALA A 343 4.83 -20.66 -15.55
C ALA A 343 5.02 -19.20 -15.10
N TYR A 344 4.82 -18.24 -15.99
CA TYR A 344 4.99 -16.81 -15.66
C TYR A 344 4.12 -16.36 -14.50
N ARG A 345 2.90 -16.89 -14.36
CA ARG A 345 1.97 -16.59 -13.25
C ARG A 345 2.49 -16.99 -11.86
N GLU A 346 3.52 -17.85 -11.79
CA GLU A 346 4.17 -18.25 -10.54
C GLU A 346 5.33 -17.32 -10.15
N ILE A 347 5.59 -16.29 -10.96
CA ILE A 347 6.64 -15.29 -10.74
C ILE A 347 5.99 -13.95 -10.43
N ALA A 348 6.38 -13.33 -9.31
CA ALA A 348 5.94 -12.00 -8.95
C ALA A 348 7.11 -11.03 -8.74
N VAL A 349 6.97 -9.81 -9.24
CA VAL A 349 7.86 -8.69 -8.93
C VAL A 349 7.06 -7.66 -8.15
N LEU A 350 7.52 -7.40 -6.92
CA LEU A 350 6.81 -6.59 -5.94
C LEU A 350 7.51 -5.25 -5.72
N PHE A 351 6.71 -4.20 -5.61
CA PHE A 351 7.16 -2.82 -5.46
C PHE A 351 6.46 -2.12 -4.29
N ARG A 352 7.10 -1.10 -3.73
CA ARG A 352 6.47 -0.29 -2.69
C ARG A 352 5.38 0.62 -3.24
N THR A 353 5.55 1.16 -4.45
CA THR A 353 4.61 2.09 -5.09
C THR A 353 4.32 1.69 -6.54
N ASN A 354 3.17 2.14 -7.06
CA ASN A 354 2.78 1.90 -8.46
C ASN A 354 3.75 2.55 -9.47
N LEU A 355 4.38 3.66 -9.09
CA LEU A 355 5.29 4.41 -9.96
C LEU A 355 6.51 3.57 -10.37
N GLN A 356 7.02 2.76 -9.43
CA GLN A 356 8.21 1.94 -9.63
C GLN A 356 8.02 0.83 -10.68
N MET A 357 6.80 0.28 -10.79
CA MET A 357 6.50 -0.81 -11.74
C MET A 357 6.69 -0.42 -13.22
N ARG A 358 6.66 0.87 -13.51
CA ARG A 358 6.60 1.40 -14.87
C ARG A 358 7.83 1.07 -15.69
N SER A 359 9.02 1.21 -15.11
CA SER A 359 10.29 0.92 -15.78
C SER A 359 10.36 -0.54 -16.23
N LEU A 360 10.05 -1.47 -15.32
CA LEU A 360 10.06 -2.90 -15.62
C LEU A 360 8.95 -3.28 -16.61
N SER A 361 7.75 -2.68 -16.52
CA SER A 361 6.67 -2.97 -17.47
C SER A 361 7.03 -2.63 -18.91
N VAL A 362 7.77 -1.53 -19.11
CA VAL A 362 8.32 -1.15 -20.43
C VAL A 362 9.39 -2.15 -20.89
N ALA A 363 10.28 -2.57 -19.99
CA ALA A 363 11.34 -3.51 -20.30
C ALA A 363 10.79 -4.89 -20.68
N LEU A 364 9.79 -5.42 -19.93
CA LEU A 364 9.09 -6.67 -20.23
C LEU A 364 8.37 -6.60 -21.57
N GLY A 365 7.70 -5.48 -21.86
CA GLY A 365 7.02 -5.28 -23.14
C GLY A 365 7.98 -5.27 -24.34
N LYS A 366 9.17 -4.67 -24.19
CA LYS A 366 10.22 -4.70 -25.23
C LYS A 366 10.82 -6.10 -25.44
N ALA A 367 10.92 -6.87 -24.36
CA ALA A 367 11.41 -8.25 -24.38
C ALA A 367 10.34 -9.28 -24.77
N GLU A 368 9.11 -8.84 -25.08
CA GLU A 368 7.96 -9.69 -25.42
C GLU A 368 7.62 -10.73 -24.33
N ILE A 369 7.96 -10.44 -23.06
CA ILE A 369 7.61 -11.27 -21.91
C ILE A 369 6.23 -10.87 -21.41
N PRO A 370 5.25 -11.82 -21.34
CA PRO A 370 3.91 -11.51 -20.88
C PRO A 370 3.92 -11.14 -19.39
N TYR A 371 3.16 -10.12 -19.03
CA TYR A 371 3.01 -9.68 -17.65
C TYR A 371 1.60 -9.16 -17.34
N ASN A 372 1.20 -9.30 -16.10
CA ASN A 372 -0.08 -8.85 -15.57
C ASN A 372 0.15 -7.84 -14.45
N VAL A 373 -0.44 -6.65 -14.57
CA VAL A 373 -0.40 -5.64 -13.50
C VAL A 373 -1.63 -5.79 -12.61
N ARG A 374 -1.41 -6.12 -11.34
CA ARG A 374 -2.49 -6.12 -10.34
C ARG A 374 -2.54 -4.77 -9.64
N GLY A 375 -3.62 -4.05 -9.90
CA GLY A 375 -3.82 -2.68 -9.44
C GLY A 375 -3.80 -1.68 -10.59
N PHE A 376 -3.48 -0.44 -10.27
CA PHE A 376 -3.43 0.65 -11.25
C PHE A 376 -1.97 0.94 -11.64
N LEU A 377 -1.63 0.77 -12.91
CA LEU A 377 -0.37 1.29 -13.47
C LEU A 377 -0.64 2.70 -14.00
N PRO A 378 -0.20 3.74 -13.28
CA PRO A 378 -0.44 5.11 -13.72
C PRO A 378 0.36 5.37 -15.00
N CYS A 379 -0.30 5.84 -16.06
CA CYS A 379 0.42 6.32 -17.22
C CYS A 379 1.18 7.61 -16.85
N LEU A 380 2.49 7.64 -17.10
CA LEU A 380 3.34 8.81 -16.82
C LEU A 380 2.76 10.07 -17.48
N TYR A 381 2.31 9.90 -18.71
CA TYR A 381 1.87 10.98 -19.58
C TYR A 381 0.46 11.51 -19.23
N ASP A 382 -0.28 10.79 -18.37
CA ASP A 382 -1.58 11.23 -17.82
C ASP A 382 -1.45 12.10 -16.57
N HIS A 383 -0.28 12.08 -15.92
CA HIS A 383 -0.09 12.82 -14.68
C HIS A 383 -0.30 14.34 -14.93
N PRO A 384 -1.09 15.04 -14.10
CA PRO A 384 -1.43 16.45 -14.34
C PRO A 384 -0.22 17.34 -14.58
N GLN A 385 0.86 17.19 -13.79
CA GLN A 385 2.07 18.00 -13.93
C GLN A 385 2.87 17.65 -15.19
N VAL A 386 2.86 16.38 -15.60
CA VAL A 386 3.48 15.94 -16.86
C VAL A 386 2.73 16.52 -18.05
N ARG A 387 1.40 16.55 -18.03
CA ARG A 387 0.59 17.15 -19.10
C ARG A 387 0.90 18.63 -19.32
N VAL A 388 1.25 19.37 -18.26
CA VAL A 388 1.71 20.77 -18.38
C VAL A 388 3.03 20.81 -19.13
N VAL A 389 4.01 19.98 -18.79
CA VAL A 389 5.31 19.92 -19.48
C VAL A 389 5.14 19.53 -20.94
N LEU A 390 4.32 18.50 -21.23
CA LEU A 390 4.00 18.11 -22.62
C LEU A 390 3.32 19.26 -23.39
N SER A 391 2.46 20.06 -22.73
CA SER A 391 1.84 21.23 -23.34
C SER A 391 2.87 22.32 -23.67
N TYR A 392 3.89 22.52 -22.83
CA TYR A 392 5.03 23.38 -23.16
C TYR A 392 5.78 22.88 -24.39
N LEU A 393 6.04 21.59 -24.48
CA LEU A 393 6.71 20.98 -25.63
C LEU A 393 5.87 21.11 -26.91
N ARG A 394 4.54 20.88 -26.86
CA ARG A 394 3.62 21.13 -27.98
C ARG A 394 3.62 22.57 -28.39
N ALA A 395 3.56 23.51 -27.43
CA ALA A 395 3.62 24.94 -27.73
C ALA A 395 4.96 25.34 -28.36
N ALA A 396 6.09 24.75 -27.97
CA ALA A 396 7.39 24.94 -28.58
C ALA A 396 7.44 24.43 -30.04
N CYS A 397 6.68 23.38 -30.37
CA CYS A 397 6.49 22.88 -31.74
C CYS A 397 5.47 23.63 -32.55
N GLY A 398 4.91 24.75 -32.04
CA GLY A 398 4.00 25.62 -32.78
C GLY A 398 2.51 25.42 -32.47
N ASP A 399 2.12 24.53 -31.59
CA ASP A 399 0.72 24.40 -31.14
C ASP A 399 0.31 25.66 -30.36
N ARG A 400 -0.64 26.39 -30.91
CA ARG A 400 -1.22 27.60 -30.32
C ARG A 400 -2.70 27.42 -29.99
N SER A 401 -3.16 26.16 -29.92
CA SER A 401 -4.53 25.86 -29.53
C SER A 401 -4.85 26.42 -28.15
N ARG A 402 -6.11 26.84 -27.98
CA ARG A 402 -6.61 27.38 -26.72
C ARG A 402 -6.37 26.42 -25.56
N ALA A 403 -6.54 25.10 -25.77
CA ALA A 403 -6.34 24.07 -24.77
C ALA A 403 -4.90 24.04 -24.27
N THR A 404 -3.93 23.98 -25.20
CA THR A 404 -2.50 24.00 -24.88
C THR A 404 -2.09 25.26 -24.16
N MET A 405 -2.53 26.42 -24.66
CA MET A 405 -2.15 27.71 -24.10
C MET A 405 -2.77 27.95 -22.71
N LEU A 406 -4.03 27.58 -22.46
CA LEU A 406 -4.64 27.64 -21.13
C LEU A 406 -3.89 26.78 -20.11
N THR A 407 -3.36 25.63 -20.54
CA THR A 407 -2.62 24.71 -19.66
C THR A 407 -1.33 25.34 -19.14
N ILE A 408 -0.61 26.11 -19.98
CA ILE A 408 0.71 26.68 -19.63
C ILE A 408 0.68 28.14 -19.17
N ALA A 409 -0.38 28.87 -19.48
CA ALA A 409 -0.44 30.34 -19.34
C ALA A 409 -0.06 30.84 -17.95
N ASN A 410 -0.57 30.19 -16.90
CA ASN A 410 -0.34 30.58 -15.52
C ASN A 410 0.38 29.46 -14.68
N ARG A 411 1.16 28.63 -15.32
CA ARG A 411 1.96 27.57 -14.69
C ARG A 411 3.41 27.61 -15.15
N PRO A 412 4.29 28.36 -14.49
CA PRO A 412 4.14 29.21 -13.29
C PRO A 412 3.24 30.43 -13.47
N LYS A 413 2.87 31.05 -12.32
CA LYS A 413 1.95 32.21 -12.30
C LYS A 413 2.46 33.38 -13.15
N ARG A 414 1.66 33.85 -14.14
CA ARG A 414 1.92 34.97 -15.00
C ARG A 414 0.79 36.00 -14.99
N TYR A 415 -0.27 35.72 -14.24
CA TYR A 415 -1.46 36.60 -14.12
C TYR A 415 -2.13 36.91 -15.47
N LEU A 416 -2.06 35.94 -16.41
CA LEU A 416 -2.72 36.06 -17.70
C LEU A 416 -4.20 35.75 -17.56
N GLU A 417 -5.04 36.76 -17.71
CA GLU A 417 -6.50 36.65 -17.55
C GLU A 417 -7.11 35.78 -18.67
N ARG A 418 -8.10 34.95 -18.36
CA ARG A 418 -8.78 34.07 -19.33
C ARG A 418 -9.39 34.80 -20.52
N ARG A 419 -9.78 36.08 -20.36
CA ARG A 419 -10.34 36.87 -21.46
C ARG A 419 -9.36 37.06 -22.64
N TYR A 420 -8.05 37.04 -22.39
CA TYR A 420 -7.03 37.09 -23.44
C TYR A 420 -6.84 35.79 -24.20
N LEU A 421 -7.39 34.67 -23.64
CA LEU A 421 -7.28 33.30 -24.16
C LEU A 421 -8.63 32.79 -24.67
N SER A 422 -9.48 33.66 -25.25
CA SER A 422 -10.84 33.30 -25.70
C SER A 422 -10.89 32.70 -27.11
N SER A 423 -9.92 32.99 -27.97
CA SER A 423 -9.86 32.51 -29.36
C SER A 423 -9.44 31.04 -29.42
N GLU A 424 -9.85 30.29 -30.45
CA GLU A 424 -9.44 28.88 -30.68
C GLU A 424 -7.93 28.79 -30.92
N GLN A 425 -7.34 29.73 -31.61
CA GLN A 425 -5.89 29.88 -31.81
C GLN A 425 -5.42 31.14 -31.06
N ILE A 426 -4.40 31.00 -30.26
CA ILE A 426 -3.90 32.08 -29.39
C ILE A 426 -2.67 32.74 -30.04
N ASP A 427 -2.81 34.01 -30.37
CA ASP A 427 -1.68 34.83 -30.79
C ASP A 427 -1.13 35.63 -29.61
N LEU A 428 -0.01 35.18 -29.07
CA LEU A 428 0.68 35.84 -27.97
C LEU A 428 1.14 37.25 -28.31
N SER A 429 1.46 37.55 -29.61
CA SER A 429 1.88 38.86 -30.06
C SER A 429 0.70 39.84 -30.06
N ALA A 430 -0.47 39.39 -30.47
CA ALA A 430 -1.70 40.16 -30.39
C ALA A 430 -2.09 40.44 -28.92
N ILE A 431 -1.98 39.45 -28.05
CA ILE A 431 -2.25 39.60 -26.60
C ILE A 431 -1.27 40.62 -25.99
N ARG A 432 0.01 40.56 -26.36
CA ARG A 432 1.03 41.53 -25.94
C ARG A 432 0.66 42.95 -26.33
N ALA A 433 0.28 43.16 -27.59
CA ALA A 433 -0.13 44.48 -28.09
C ALA A 433 -1.38 45.00 -27.35
N GLN A 434 -2.35 44.13 -27.08
CA GLN A 434 -3.54 44.51 -26.32
C GLN A 434 -3.20 44.80 -24.83
N ALA A 435 -2.36 44.03 -24.17
CA ALA A 435 -1.89 44.30 -22.82
C ALA A 435 -1.15 45.64 -22.71
N GLN A 436 -0.39 45.99 -23.74
CA GLN A 436 0.28 47.30 -23.84
C GLN A 436 -0.72 48.46 -23.95
N LYS A 437 -1.77 48.29 -24.77
CA LYS A 437 -2.86 49.29 -24.90
C LYS A 437 -3.64 49.42 -23.57
N ASP A 438 -3.85 48.32 -22.87
CA ASP A 438 -4.53 48.28 -21.58
C ASP A 438 -3.66 48.85 -20.41
N GLY A 439 -2.44 49.28 -20.67
CA GLY A 439 -1.50 49.83 -19.67
C GLY A 439 -0.91 48.76 -18.73
N LYS A 440 -1.08 47.47 -19.02
CA LYS A 440 -0.64 46.31 -18.18
C LYS A 440 0.81 45.94 -18.49
N ARG A 441 1.76 46.82 -18.13
CA ARG A 441 3.20 46.63 -18.40
C ARG A 441 3.76 45.32 -17.82
N TYR A 442 3.29 44.88 -16.64
CA TYR A 442 3.72 43.62 -16.04
C TYR A 442 3.38 42.40 -16.94
N LEU A 443 2.21 42.44 -17.59
CA LEU A 443 1.75 41.36 -18.45
C LEU A 443 2.58 41.31 -19.76
N THR A 444 2.97 42.45 -20.33
CA THR A 444 3.85 42.45 -21.51
C THR A 444 5.19 41.78 -21.21
N VAL A 445 5.78 42.01 -20.03
CA VAL A 445 7.04 41.36 -19.60
C VAL A 445 6.86 39.84 -19.49
N HIS A 446 5.76 39.36 -18.90
CA HIS A 446 5.51 37.94 -18.81
C HIS A 446 5.26 37.27 -20.17
N ILE A 447 4.58 37.97 -21.10
CA ILE A 447 4.35 37.44 -22.46
C ILE A 447 5.67 37.42 -23.25
N ASP A 448 6.48 38.46 -23.16
CA ASP A 448 7.80 38.51 -23.80
C ASP A 448 8.69 37.39 -23.33
N ARG A 449 8.69 37.13 -22.02
CA ARG A 449 9.41 36.01 -21.43
C ARG A 449 8.89 34.65 -21.93
N LEU A 450 7.58 34.45 -21.99
CA LEU A 450 6.98 33.21 -22.50
C LEU A 450 7.33 32.96 -23.97
N LEU A 451 7.28 34.01 -24.83
CA LEU A 451 7.68 33.92 -26.23
C LEU A 451 9.15 33.53 -26.38
N TYR A 452 10.02 34.15 -25.58
CA TYR A 452 11.45 33.81 -25.54
C TYR A 452 11.65 32.34 -25.11
N ASP A 453 11.01 31.92 -24.01
CA ASP A 453 11.13 30.56 -23.48
C ASP A 453 10.67 29.50 -24.49
N LEU A 454 9.53 29.72 -25.18
CA LEU A 454 9.06 28.82 -26.23
C LEU A 454 10.02 28.76 -27.44
N SER A 455 10.63 29.89 -27.80
CA SER A 455 11.68 29.93 -28.85
C SER A 455 12.95 29.18 -28.45
N MET A 456 13.33 29.24 -27.20
CA MET A 456 14.48 28.43 -26.67
C MET A 456 14.19 26.95 -26.68
N LEU A 457 13.00 26.57 -26.20
CA LEU A 457 12.58 25.14 -26.13
C LEU A 457 12.56 24.50 -27.53
N SER A 458 12.11 25.20 -28.57
CA SER A 458 12.04 24.67 -29.94
C SER A 458 13.40 24.28 -30.55
N ARG A 459 14.51 24.70 -29.96
CA ARG A 459 15.87 24.43 -30.41
C ARG A 459 16.57 23.33 -29.59
N MET A 460 15.92 22.79 -28.54
CA MET A 460 16.47 21.84 -27.62
C MET A 460 16.02 20.42 -27.95
N ASN A 461 16.79 19.42 -27.54
CA ASN A 461 16.30 18.06 -27.47
C ASN A 461 15.31 17.89 -26.29
N PRO A 462 14.50 16.83 -26.26
CA PRO A 462 13.44 16.68 -25.23
C PRO A 462 13.99 16.72 -23.79
N TYR A 463 15.10 16.07 -23.52
CA TYR A 463 15.74 16.07 -22.20
C TYR A 463 16.12 17.47 -21.73
N ALA A 464 16.83 18.23 -22.58
CA ALA A 464 17.23 19.59 -22.25
C ALA A 464 16.02 20.54 -22.15
N ALA A 465 15.01 20.36 -23.00
CA ALA A 465 13.79 21.16 -22.96
C ALA A 465 13.00 20.94 -21.65
N ILE A 466 12.84 19.70 -21.23
CA ILE A 466 12.15 19.38 -19.95
C ILE A 466 12.96 19.94 -18.78
N HIS A 467 14.28 19.80 -18.80
CA HIS A 467 15.14 20.36 -17.76
C HIS A 467 15.03 21.91 -17.72
N TYR A 468 14.94 22.57 -18.87
CA TYR A 468 14.72 24.02 -18.96
C TYR A 468 13.37 24.43 -18.37
N ILE A 469 12.29 23.69 -18.69
CA ILE A 469 10.95 23.95 -18.14
C ILE A 469 10.95 23.83 -16.62
N ARG A 470 11.55 22.77 -16.10
CA ARG A 470 11.60 22.48 -14.67
C ARG A 470 12.36 23.57 -13.89
N ASN A 471 13.56 23.92 -14.35
CA ASN A 471 14.51 24.73 -13.57
C ASN A 471 14.54 26.19 -14.00
N VAL A 472 14.56 26.51 -15.32
CA VAL A 472 14.73 27.88 -15.82
C VAL A 472 13.40 28.63 -15.93
N ILE A 473 12.35 27.96 -16.43
CA ILE A 473 10.98 28.49 -16.38
C ILE A 473 10.47 28.49 -14.92
N GLY A 474 11.04 27.61 -14.06
CA GLY A 474 10.72 27.54 -12.63
C GLY A 474 9.48 26.70 -12.33
N TYR A 475 9.19 25.69 -13.16
CA TYR A 475 8.00 24.86 -12.97
C TYR A 475 8.09 23.97 -11.72
N ASP A 476 9.29 23.47 -11.36
CA ASP A 476 9.50 22.68 -10.13
C ASP A 476 9.17 23.50 -8.87
N GLY A 477 9.60 24.78 -8.82
CA GLY A 477 9.26 25.69 -7.72
C GLY A 477 7.75 25.92 -7.62
N TYR A 478 7.09 26.13 -8.77
CA TYR A 478 5.64 26.27 -8.81
C TYR A 478 4.91 25.02 -8.27
N VAL A 479 5.34 23.83 -8.67
CA VAL A 479 4.74 22.55 -8.22
C VAL A 479 4.95 22.36 -6.71
N ALA A 480 6.13 22.67 -6.20
CA ALA A 480 6.44 22.55 -4.77
C ALA A 480 5.56 23.46 -3.89
N GLU A 481 5.23 24.68 -4.38
CA GLU A 481 4.39 25.64 -3.66
C GLU A 481 2.90 25.32 -3.70
N GLN A 482 2.42 24.64 -4.76
CA GLN A 482 0.98 24.45 -5.00
C GLN A 482 0.40 23.18 -4.37
N SER A 483 1.22 22.22 -3.98
CA SER A 483 0.73 20.90 -3.54
C SER A 483 1.43 20.42 -2.27
N PRO A 484 0.67 19.97 -1.25
CA PRO A 484 1.23 19.22 -0.12
C PRO A 484 1.97 17.94 -0.55
N ARG A 485 1.67 17.43 -1.76
CA ARG A 485 2.35 16.27 -2.40
C ARG A 485 3.34 16.73 -3.49
N GLY A 486 3.85 17.95 -3.40
CA GLY A 486 4.79 18.52 -4.37
C GLY A 486 6.01 17.64 -4.64
N GLU A 487 6.52 16.95 -3.61
CA GLU A 487 7.66 16.03 -3.75
C GLU A 487 7.35 14.81 -4.64
N ASP A 488 6.17 14.21 -4.52
CA ASP A 488 5.77 13.05 -5.34
C ASP A 488 5.61 13.47 -6.81
N ALA A 489 5.10 14.70 -7.04
CA ALA A 489 5.00 15.28 -8.37
C ALA A 489 6.37 15.62 -8.98
N LEU A 490 7.32 16.11 -8.18
CA LEU A 490 8.70 16.35 -8.62
C LEU A 490 9.44 15.05 -8.98
N GLU A 491 9.18 13.97 -8.27
CA GLU A 491 9.70 12.64 -8.61
C GLU A 491 9.15 12.15 -9.97
N THR A 492 7.84 12.34 -10.21
CA THR A 492 7.21 12.03 -11.51
C THR A 492 7.81 12.87 -12.65
N LEU A 493 8.10 14.15 -12.40
CA LEU A 493 8.77 15.03 -13.38
C LEU A 493 10.24 14.61 -13.61
N ALA A 494 10.93 14.09 -12.61
CA ALA A 494 12.27 13.53 -12.78
C ALA A 494 12.24 12.28 -13.67
N GLU A 495 11.24 11.39 -13.46
CA GLU A 495 11.02 10.22 -14.32
C GLU A 495 10.74 10.63 -15.78
N LEU A 496 9.90 11.65 -16.00
CA LEU A 496 9.66 12.19 -17.34
C LEU A 496 10.97 12.69 -18.00
N THR A 497 11.82 13.34 -17.22
CA THR A 497 13.10 13.86 -17.71
C THR A 497 14.01 12.70 -18.14
N GLU A 498 14.10 11.64 -17.37
CA GLU A 498 14.89 10.45 -17.73
C GLU A 498 14.29 9.71 -18.94
N ALA A 499 12.97 9.55 -19.02
CA ALA A 499 12.29 8.93 -20.16
C ALA A 499 12.58 9.68 -21.48
N ALA A 500 12.73 11.01 -21.42
CA ALA A 500 13.02 11.84 -22.59
C ALA A 500 14.48 11.72 -23.09
N ARG A 501 15.38 11.13 -22.31
CA ARG A 501 16.82 11.04 -22.65
C ARG A 501 17.11 10.23 -23.92
N ALA A 502 16.26 9.26 -24.22
CA ALA A 502 16.37 8.38 -25.38
C ALA A 502 16.03 9.07 -26.73
N PHE A 503 15.43 10.26 -26.69
CA PHE A 503 14.87 10.94 -27.88
C PHE A 503 15.73 12.12 -28.30
N ARG A 504 15.84 12.31 -29.63
CA ARG A 504 16.62 13.42 -30.21
C ARG A 504 15.77 14.63 -30.54
N ALA A 505 14.48 14.44 -30.87
CA ALA A 505 13.58 15.49 -31.30
C ALA A 505 12.30 15.52 -30.46
N ILE A 506 11.80 16.72 -30.15
CA ILE A 506 10.56 16.91 -29.35
C ILE A 506 9.35 16.24 -30.02
N PRO A 507 9.11 16.34 -31.36
CA PRO A 507 7.98 15.66 -31.99
C PRO A 507 8.01 14.14 -31.85
N GLU A 508 9.19 13.52 -31.89
CA GLU A 508 9.37 12.08 -31.69
C GLU A 508 8.95 11.67 -30.27
N PHE A 509 9.40 12.42 -29.27
CA PHE A 509 9.02 12.19 -27.88
C PHE A 509 7.53 12.39 -27.63
N LEU A 510 6.91 13.42 -28.22
CA LEU A 510 5.46 13.64 -28.10
C LEU A 510 4.66 12.51 -28.74
N ALA A 511 5.05 12.01 -29.91
CA ALA A 511 4.40 10.88 -30.56
C ALA A 511 4.50 9.61 -29.70
N PHE A 512 5.67 9.37 -29.11
CA PHE A 512 5.85 8.24 -28.16
C PHE A 512 4.96 8.40 -26.92
N ALA A 513 4.87 9.60 -26.34
CA ALA A 513 4.02 9.87 -25.19
C ALA A 513 2.53 9.63 -25.48
N GLU A 514 2.07 9.99 -26.69
CA GLU A 514 0.69 9.75 -27.14
C GLU A 514 0.41 8.26 -27.36
N GLU A 515 1.38 7.53 -27.91
CA GLU A 515 1.26 6.08 -28.10
C GLU A 515 1.18 5.33 -26.76
N GLU A 516 2.02 5.70 -25.79
CA GLU A 516 1.99 5.08 -24.45
C GLU A 516 0.69 5.44 -23.69
N HIS A 517 0.17 6.67 -23.88
CA HIS A 517 -1.15 7.03 -23.36
C HIS A 517 -2.26 6.15 -23.93
N ARG A 518 -2.25 5.89 -25.26
CA ARG A 518 -3.22 5.03 -25.93
C ARG A 518 -3.12 3.59 -25.44
N LYS A 519 -1.92 3.02 -25.40
CA LYS A 519 -1.70 1.65 -24.86
C LYS A 519 -2.18 1.51 -23.41
N ALA A 520 -1.98 2.53 -22.59
CA ALA A 520 -2.46 2.51 -21.21
C ALA A 520 -3.99 2.54 -21.12
N ALA A 521 -4.66 3.25 -22.04
CA ALA A 521 -6.12 3.26 -22.12
C ALA A 521 -6.69 1.90 -22.58
N ASP A 522 -6.05 1.27 -23.56
CA ASP A 522 -6.46 -0.06 -24.07
C ASP A 522 -6.32 -1.13 -22.98
N ARG A 523 -5.20 -1.16 -22.27
CA ARG A 523 -4.96 -2.09 -21.14
C ARG A 523 -5.97 -1.95 -19.99
N ARG A 524 -6.55 -0.76 -19.75
CA ARG A 524 -7.59 -0.57 -18.73
C ARG A 524 -8.89 -1.32 -19.06
N ASN A 525 -9.11 -1.63 -20.33
CA ASN A 525 -10.31 -2.29 -20.82
C ASN A 525 -10.13 -3.81 -20.98
N GLU A 526 -8.92 -4.33 -20.82
CA GLU A 526 -8.63 -5.76 -20.93
C GLU A 526 -8.68 -6.41 -19.54
N ASP A 527 -9.55 -7.40 -19.38
CA ASP A 527 -9.58 -8.24 -18.16
C ASP A 527 -8.49 -9.32 -18.28
N LEU A 528 -7.25 -8.94 -17.91
CA LEU A 528 -6.06 -9.80 -18.00
C LEU A 528 -5.90 -10.73 -16.80
N SER A 529 -6.94 -10.93 -15.97
CA SER A 529 -6.86 -11.66 -14.71
C SER A 529 -6.45 -13.13 -14.85
N ASP A 530 -6.69 -13.77 -15.97
CA ASP A 530 -6.47 -15.21 -16.21
C ASP A 530 -5.33 -15.55 -17.19
N ALA A 531 -4.68 -14.56 -17.80
CA ALA A 531 -3.58 -14.79 -18.73
C ALA A 531 -2.30 -15.19 -17.98
N ASP A 532 -1.52 -16.15 -18.55
CA ASP A 532 -0.21 -16.51 -18.01
C ASP A 532 0.78 -15.37 -18.24
N GLY A 533 1.13 -14.65 -17.17
CA GLY A 533 2.03 -13.51 -17.21
C GLY A 533 2.66 -13.23 -15.85
N VAL A 534 3.86 -12.65 -15.86
CA VAL A 534 4.57 -12.23 -14.65
C VAL A 534 3.74 -11.20 -13.87
N ALA A 535 3.52 -11.46 -12.59
CA ALA A 535 2.70 -10.60 -11.76
C ALA A 535 3.49 -9.37 -11.27
N LEU A 536 3.11 -8.17 -11.73
CA LEU A 536 3.63 -6.90 -11.24
C LEU A 536 2.61 -6.26 -10.30
N MET A 537 3.02 -5.95 -9.06
CA MET A 537 2.10 -5.34 -8.09
C MET A 537 2.83 -4.64 -6.95
N THR A 538 2.07 -3.84 -6.19
CA THR A 538 2.57 -3.28 -4.93
C THR A 538 2.50 -4.32 -3.81
N PHE A 539 3.27 -4.10 -2.73
CA PHE A 539 3.23 -4.94 -1.52
C PHE A 539 1.80 -5.06 -0.96
N HIS A 540 1.04 -3.96 -0.97
CA HIS A 540 -0.37 -3.97 -0.51
C HIS A 540 -1.26 -4.87 -1.39
N ALA A 541 -1.08 -4.80 -2.71
CA ALA A 541 -1.84 -5.62 -3.64
C ALA A 541 -1.46 -7.11 -3.59
N ALA A 542 -0.27 -7.43 -3.08
CA ALA A 542 0.21 -8.79 -2.92
C ALA A 542 -0.39 -9.52 -1.70
N LYS A 543 -1.01 -8.79 -0.75
CA LYS A 543 -1.63 -9.40 0.42
C LYS A 543 -2.71 -10.42 0.01
N GLY A 544 -2.67 -11.61 0.64
CA GLY A 544 -3.56 -12.72 0.32
C GLY A 544 -3.09 -13.61 -0.83
N LEU A 545 -2.12 -13.17 -1.65
CA LEU A 545 -1.58 -13.95 -2.77
C LEU A 545 -0.35 -14.76 -2.38
N GLU A 546 0.10 -15.65 -3.30
CA GLU A 546 1.31 -16.45 -3.12
C GLU A 546 1.89 -16.87 -4.48
N PHE A 547 3.22 -16.90 -4.58
CA PHE A 547 3.95 -17.18 -5.79
C PHE A 547 5.15 -18.08 -5.50
N ASP A 548 5.59 -18.87 -6.48
CA ASP A 548 6.77 -19.70 -6.31
C ASP A 548 8.04 -18.86 -6.18
N HIS A 549 8.17 -17.83 -7.02
CA HIS A 549 9.34 -16.95 -7.09
C HIS A 549 8.94 -15.50 -6.90
N VAL A 550 9.54 -14.83 -5.92
CA VAL A 550 9.25 -13.43 -5.60
C VAL A 550 10.51 -12.60 -5.65
N PHE A 551 10.45 -11.51 -6.41
CA PHE A 551 11.45 -10.45 -6.44
C PHE A 551 10.90 -9.20 -5.79
N ILE A 552 11.66 -8.59 -4.89
CA ILE A 552 11.30 -7.33 -4.21
C ILE A 552 12.31 -6.27 -4.64
N CYS A 553 11.85 -5.27 -5.37
CA CYS A 553 12.69 -4.25 -5.99
C CYS A 553 12.80 -2.98 -5.14
N ASP A 554 13.84 -2.19 -5.44
CA ASP A 554 14.06 -0.88 -4.83
C ASP A 554 14.10 -0.93 -3.29
N CYS A 555 14.75 -1.96 -2.70
CA CYS A 555 14.94 -2.05 -1.24
C CYS A 555 15.93 -0.99 -0.73
N ASN A 556 15.60 0.28 -0.94
CA ASN A 556 16.42 1.44 -0.60
C ASN A 556 15.77 2.29 0.49
N GLU A 557 16.58 3.00 1.27
CA GLU A 557 16.09 4.04 2.18
C GLU A 557 15.23 5.07 1.45
N THR A 558 14.25 5.63 2.13
CA THR A 558 13.24 6.57 1.60
C THR A 558 12.19 5.93 0.68
N ILE A 559 12.43 4.71 0.22
CA ILE A 559 11.48 3.88 -0.54
C ILE A 559 10.90 2.81 0.39
N ILE A 560 11.75 2.04 1.06
CA ILE A 560 11.42 1.02 2.06
C ILE A 560 12.40 1.17 3.24
N PRO A 561 11.99 1.76 4.38
CA PRO A 561 10.69 2.40 4.64
C PRO A 561 10.44 3.62 3.77
N HIS A 562 9.15 3.92 3.53
CA HIS A 562 8.79 5.10 2.76
C HIS A 562 9.18 6.39 3.49
N LYS A 563 9.64 7.41 2.76
CA LYS A 563 10.11 8.71 3.31
C LYS A 563 9.12 9.42 4.25
N LYS A 564 7.83 9.10 4.17
CA LYS A 564 6.78 9.65 5.04
C LYS A 564 6.64 8.89 6.38
N ALA A 565 7.31 7.74 6.53
CA ALA A 565 7.29 6.96 7.76
C ALA A 565 8.31 7.51 8.76
N LEU A 566 7.96 8.58 9.44
CA LEU A 566 8.84 9.29 10.39
C LEU A 566 8.66 8.86 11.85
N LEU A 567 7.47 8.33 12.19
CA LEU A 567 7.15 7.88 13.54
C LEU A 567 7.50 6.41 13.73
N PRO A 568 7.85 5.95 14.94
CA PRO A 568 8.15 4.56 15.22
C PRO A 568 7.04 3.60 14.74
N GLU A 569 5.78 3.96 14.97
CA GLU A 569 4.61 3.15 14.57
C GLU A 569 4.51 3.02 13.06
N SER A 570 4.82 4.11 12.33
CA SER A 570 4.84 4.10 10.85
C SER A 570 5.99 3.26 10.30
N ILE A 571 7.16 3.24 10.97
CA ILE A 571 8.29 2.39 10.60
C ILE A 571 7.94 0.92 10.87
N GLU A 572 7.25 0.60 11.96
CA GLU A 572 6.76 -0.75 12.23
C GLU A 572 5.73 -1.20 11.18
N GLU A 573 4.86 -0.31 10.71
CA GLU A 573 3.92 -0.61 9.63
C GLU A 573 4.65 -0.89 8.30
N GLU A 574 5.65 -0.10 7.93
CA GLU A 574 6.50 -0.33 6.75
C GLU A 574 7.26 -1.67 6.86
N ARG A 575 7.70 -2.05 8.08
CA ARG A 575 8.34 -3.35 8.31
C ARG A 575 7.35 -4.50 8.13
N ARG A 576 6.10 -4.38 8.63
CA ARG A 576 5.03 -5.34 8.35
C ARG A 576 4.73 -5.45 6.86
N LEU A 577 4.78 -4.32 6.15
CA LEU A 577 4.53 -4.28 4.72
C LEU A 577 5.59 -5.05 3.92
N LEU A 578 6.88 -4.87 4.24
CA LEU A 578 7.96 -5.66 3.66
C LEU A 578 7.85 -7.14 4.05
N TYR A 579 7.52 -7.43 5.32
CA TYR A 579 7.27 -8.78 5.80
C TYR A 579 6.14 -9.48 5.01
N VAL A 580 5.03 -8.78 4.75
CA VAL A 580 3.94 -9.29 3.92
C VAL A 580 4.45 -9.61 2.52
N ALA A 581 5.24 -8.74 1.91
CA ALA A 581 5.82 -8.98 0.58
C ALA A 581 6.73 -10.22 0.56
N MET A 582 7.65 -10.36 1.53
CA MET A 582 8.55 -11.51 1.65
C MET A 582 7.78 -12.84 1.81
N THR A 583 6.72 -12.84 2.62
CA THR A 583 5.91 -14.03 2.90
C THR A 583 4.97 -14.44 1.77
N ARG A 584 5.01 -13.75 0.63
CA ARG A 584 4.33 -14.20 -0.59
C ARG A 584 5.10 -15.29 -1.32
N ALA A 585 6.40 -15.42 -1.04
CA ALA A 585 7.27 -16.40 -1.67
C ALA A 585 7.05 -17.81 -1.10
N ARG A 586 6.97 -18.81 -2.00
CA ARG A 586 6.92 -20.24 -1.65
C ARG A 586 8.28 -20.92 -1.74
N LYS A 587 9.03 -20.69 -2.86
CA LYS A 587 10.28 -21.40 -3.17
C LYS A 587 11.49 -20.50 -3.10
N SER A 588 11.48 -19.34 -3.75
CA SER A 588 12.64 -18.44 -3.76
C SER A 588 12.24 -16.98 -3.53
N LEU A 589 13.13 -16.25 -2.88
CA LEU A 589 12.98 -14.84 -2.55
C LEU A 589 14.27 -14.09 -2.88
N CYS A 590 14.14 -13.00 -3.64
CA CYS A 590 15.24 -12.11 -3.98
C CYS A 590 14.87 -10.67 -3.64
N LEU A 591 15.70 -10.00 -2.83
CA LEU A 591 15.57 -8.58 -2.51
C LEU A 591 16.66 -7.80 -3.25
N LEU A 592 16.25 -6.78 -4.01
CA LEU A 592 17.13 -5.98 -4.84
C LEU A 592 17.16 -4.53 -4.32
N TYR A 593 18.35 -3.92 -4.37
CA TYR A 593 18.49 -2.49 -4.12
C TYR A 593 19.44 -1.87 -5.16
N VAL A 594 19.18 -0.59 -5.50
CA VAL A 594 19.94 0.13 -6.51
C VAL A 594 20.85 1.17 -5.86
N LEU A 595 22.03 1.39 -6.44
CA LEU A 595 22.94 2.45 -5.98
C LEU A 595 22.46 3.84 -6.42
N LYS A 596 21.82 3.92 -7.61
CA LYS A 596 21.37 5.18 -8.20
C LYS A 596 19.97 5.04 -8.77
N ARG A 597 19.11 6.02 -8.44
CA ARG A 597 17.77 6.16 -8.99
C ARG A 597 17.53 7.62 -9.38
N LEU A 598 17.06 7.87 -10.61
CA LEU A 598 16.80 9.22 -11.14
C LEU A 598 18.00 10.18 -10.93
N GLY A 599 19.23 9.67 -11.13
CA GLY A 599 20.46 10.45 -10.97
C GLY A 599 20.92 10.69 -9.53
N LYS A 600 20.16 10.24 -8.52
CA LYS A 600 20.53 10.37 -7.10
C LYS A 600 21.07 9.06 -6.55
N GLU A 601 22.07 9.15 -5.69
CA GLU A 601 22.55 8.01 -4.91
C GLU A 601 21.57 7.68 -3.80
N LEU A 602 21.25 6.39 -3.62
CA LEU A 602 20.37 5.90 -2.58
C LEU A 602 21.07 4.83 -1.75
N PRO A 603 21.09 4.95 -0.42
CA PRO A 603 21.58 3.88 0.44
C PRO A 603 20.61 2.70 0.43
N PRO A 604 21.12 1.47 0.71
CA PRO A 604 20.24 0.32 0.92
C PRO A 604 19.34 0.54 2.14
N SER A 605 18.17 -0.10 2.11
CA SER A 605 17.24 -0.07 3.24
C SER A 605 17.86 -0.63 4.51
N GLY A 606 17.67 0.04 5.64
CA GLY A 606 18.04 -0.49 6.94
C GLY A 606 17.35 -1.81 7.30
N PHE A 607 16.20 -2.09 6.71
CA PHE A 607 15.51 -3.37 6.88
C PHE A 607 16.30 -4.56 6.32
N LEU A 608 17.10 -4.36 5.26
CA LEU A 608 18.02 -5.40 4.77
C LEU A 608 19.06 -5.75 5.82
N GLY A 609 19.58 -4.74 6.53
CA GLY A 609 20.52 -4.95 7.63
C GLY A 609 19.89 -5.70 8.81
N GLU A 610 18.62 -5.42 9.14
CA GLU A 610 17.87 -6.14 10.17
C GLU A 610 17.70 -7.63 9.82
N ILE A 611 17.49 -7.96 8.54
CA ILE A 611 17.39 -9.35 8.07
C ILE A 611 18.77 -10.04 8.12
N LEU A 612 19.81 -9.35 7.67
CA LEU A 612 21.17 -9.92 7.54
C LEU A 612 21.88 -10.10 8.90
N LEU A 613 21.45 -9.36 9.92
CA LEU A 613 22.02 -9.41 11.27
C LEU A 613 20.94 -9.69 12.32
N PRO A 614 20.30 -10.88 12.31
CA PRO A 614 19.28 -11.21 13.31
C PRO A 614 19.91 -11.32 14.70
N ALA A 615 19.17 -10.86 15.73
CA ALA A 615 19.64 -10.92 17.13
C ALA A 615 20.00 -12.35 17.59
N SER A 616 19.33 -13.35 17.03
CA SER A 616 19.60 -14.77 17.32
C SER A 616 21.02 -15.24 16.93
N CYS A 617 21.66 -14.55 15.98
CA CYS A 617 23.03 -14.84 15.57
C CYS A 617 24.08 -14.19 16.47
N LEU A 618 23.68 -13.30 17.37
CA LEU A 618 24.60 -12.53 18.22
C LEU A 618 24.68 -13.11 19.65
N THR A 619 24.99 -14.39 19.74
CA THR A 619 25.17 -15.08 21.04
C THR A 619 26.57 -14.81 21.60
N PRO A 620 26.76 -14.92 22.93
CA PRO A 620 28.11 -14.83 23.53
C PRO A 620 29.09 -15.81 22.84
N GLY A 621 30.25 -15.30 22.44
CA GLY A 621 31.27 -16.05 21.70
C GLY A 621 31.19 -15.87 20.17
N THR A 622 30.10 -15.31 19.60
CA THR A 622 30.02 -15.06 18.17
C THR A 622 31.09 -14.06 17.70
N ARG A 623 31.82 -14.42 16.66
CA ARG A 623 32.82 -13.55 16.01
C ARG A 623 32.12 -12.60 15.07
N VAL A 624 32.43 -11.31 15.15
CA VAL A 624 31.85 -10.24 14.35
C VAL A 624 32.91 -9.27 13.85
N THR A 625 32.63 -8.59 12.75
CA THR A 625 33.43 -7.46 12.28
C THR A 625 32.59 -6.20 12.22
N HIS A 626 33.12 -5.10 12.76
CA HIS A 626 32.47 -3.78 12.75
C HIS A 626 33.26 -2.83 11.86
N LYS A 627 32.58 -2.08 10.98
CA LYS A 627 33.23 -1.19 9.98
C LYS A 627 34.25 -0.24 10.59
N SER A 628 33.98 0.30 11.77
CA SER A 628 34.87 1.28 12.44
C SER A 628 35.79 0.66 13.48
N PHE A 629 35.39 -0.45 14.13
CA PHE A 629 36.11 -1.01 15.27
C PHE A 629 36.89 -2.29 14.92
N GLY A 630 36.66 -2.86 13.74
CA GLY A 630 37.28 -4.11 13.30
C GLY A 630 36.64 -5.34 13.94
N ASP A 631 37.42 -6.43 13.98
CA ASP A 631 36.95 -7.72 14.45
C ASP A 631 36.81 -7.77 15.97
N GLY A 632 35.89 -8.58 16.45
CA GLY A 632 35.63 -8.73 17.87
C GLY A 632 34.76 -9.95 18.19
N THR A 633 34.52 -10.16 19.47
CA THR A 633 33.69 -11.25 19.98
C THR A 633 32.54 -10.67 20.79
N VAL A 634 31.32 -11.12 20.50
CA VAL A 634 30.10 -10.76 21.25
C VAL A 634 30.22 -11.30 22.67
N LEU A 635 29.95 -10.45 23.65
CA LEU A 635 29.91 -10.82 25.06
C LEU A 635 28.46 -10.98 25.55
N SER A 636 27.59 -10.07 25.18
CA SER A 636 26.16 -10.11 25.50
C SER A 636 25.36 -9.20 24.58
N LEU A 637 24.11 -9.55 24.38
CA LEU A 637 23.06 -8.69 23.81
C LEU A 637 21.92 -8.62 24.81
N SER A 638 21.54 -7.43 25.24
CA SER A 638 20.43 -7.18 26.15
C SER A 638 19.67 -5.96 25.65
N GLU A 639 18.41 -6.13 25.27
CA GLU A 639 17.60 -5.12 24.59
C GLU A 639 18.33 -4.60 23.34
N ASP A 640 18.70 -3.31 23.30
CA ASP A 640 19.47 -2.70 22.23
C ASP A 640 20.97 -2.58 22.52
N CYS A 641 21.42 -3.04 23.69
CA CYS A 641 22.81 -2.93 24.12
C CYS A 641 23.63 -4.17 23.73
N LEU A 642 24.39 -4.06 22.64
CA LEU A 642 25.29 -5.10 22.18
C LEU A 642 26.71 -4.82 22.72
N ARG A 643 27.19 -5.70 23.61
CA ARG A 643 28.53 -5.60 24.21
C ARG A 643 29.50 -6.51 23.46
N ILE A 644 30.56 -5.90 22.92
CA ILE A 644 31.57 -6.59 22.09
C ILE A 644 32.95 -6.31 22.64
N ARG A 645 33.80 -7.33 22.71
CA ARG A 645 35.24 -7.23 22.92
C ARG A 645 35.91 -7.21 21.53
N PHE A 646 36.25 -6.01 21.10
CA PHE A 646 36.97 -5.85 19.82
C PHE A 646 38.47 -6.14 20.01
N ASP A 647 39.09 -6.81 19.07
CA ASP A 647 40.47 -7.28 19.16
C ASP A 647 41.50 -6.13 19.30
N ARG A 648 41.13 -4.95 18.77
CA ARG A 648 41.98 -3.73 18.81
C ARG A 648 41.86 -2.93 20.10
N PHE A 649 40.94 -3.28 21.04
CA PHE A 649 40.66 -2.49 22.24
C PHE A 649 40.79 -3.32 23.51
N LEU A 650 41.41 -2.75 24.52
CA LEU A 650 41.60 -3.40 25.84
C LEU A 650 40.30 -3.63 26.61
N LEU A 651 39.35 -2.72 26.46
CA LEU A 651 38.04 -2.79 27.13
C LEU A 651 36.92 -3.07 26.15
N PRO A 652 35.93 -3.90 26.55
CA PRO A 652 34.74 -4.09 25.75
C PRO A 652 34.00 -2.77 25.48
N LYS A 653 33.42 -2.64 24.29
CA LYS A 653 32.54 -1.52 23.90
C LYS A 653 31.11 -1.96 23.87
N THR A 654 30.20 -1.07 24.22
CA THR A 654 28.77 -1.23 24.05
C THR A 654 28.33 -0.39 22.85
N VAL A 655 27.65 -1.01 21.92
CA VAL A 655 27.09 -0.35 20.73
C VAL A 655 25.59 -0.63 20.66
N SER A 656 24.83 0.25 20.01
CA SER A 656 23.42 0.00 19.73
C SER A 656 23.29 -1.10 18.68
N TYR A 657 22.57 -2.17 18.99
CA TYR A 657 22.30 -3.27 18.08
C TYR A 657 21.47 -2.78 16.88
N SER A 658 20.38 -2.06 17.14
CA SER A 658 19.50 -1.55 16.08
C SER A 658 20.23 -0.61 15.12
N LEU A 659 21.12 0.25 15.64
CA LEU A 659 21.94 1.10 14.78
C LEU A 659 22.94 0.28 13.94
N CYS A 660 23.59 -0.72 14.55
CA CYS A 660 24.54 -1.57 13.85
C CYS A 660 23.86 -2.38 12.73
N ALA A 661 22.68 -2.91 12.99
CA ALA A 661 21.90 -3.65 12.00
C ALA A 661 21.45 -2.72 10.86
N ARG A 662 20.70 -1.66 11.16
CA ARG A 662 20.16 -0.75 10.14
C ARG A 662 21.23 -0.07 9.28
N SER A 663 22.35 0.30 9.89
CA SER A 663 23.45 0.93 9.15
C SER A 663 24.44 -0.07 8.56
N MET A 664 24.16 -1.37 8.67
CA MET A 664 25.07 -2.46 8.23
C MET A 664 26.51 -2.26 8.70
N LEU A 665 26.65 -1.81 9.97
CA LEU A 665 27.96 -1.55 10.55
C LEU A 665 28.64 -2.81 11.07
N LEU A 666 27.88 -3.87 11.36
CA LEU A 666 28.33 -5.11 11.94
C LEU A 666 27.94 -6.28 11.02
N ALA A 667 28.84 -7.24 10.91
CA ALA A 667 28.58 -8.51 10.22
C ALA A 667 29.10 -9.67 11.08
N VAL A 668 28.43 -10.82 11.02
CA VAL A 668 28.89 -12.06 11.66
C VAL A 668 29.97 -12.65 10.76
N LEU A 669 31.13 -12.97 11.34
CA LEU A 669 32.20 -13.66 10.63
C LEU A 669 31.85 -15.17 10.51
N PRO A 670 32.13 -15.81 9.35
CA PRO A 670 31.93 -17.24 9.23
C PRO A 670 32.82 -17.98 10.26
N VAL A 671 32.25 -18.99 10.88
CA VAL A 671 33.02 -19.90 11.73
C VAL A 671 34.01 -20.62 10.83
N GLU A 672 35.31 -20.38 10.99
CA GLU A 672 36.35 -21.23 10.39
C GLU A 672 36.12 -22.66 10.89
N ARG A 673 35.59 -23.52 10.06
CA ARG A 673 35.66 -24.94 10.33
C ARG A 673 37.13 -25.31 10.31
N ASP A 674 37.70 -25.60 11.48
CA ASP A 674 39.02 -26.15 11.63
C ASP A 674 39.19 -27.31 10.62
N ALA A 675 40.09 -27.11 9.66
CA ALA A 675 40.57 -28.17 8.79
C ALA A 675 41.53 -29.07 9.61
N ALA A 676 41.00 -29.66 10.67
CA ALA A 676 41.70 -30.65 11.48
C ALA A 676 40.87 -31.94 11.47
N ASP A 677 41.08 -32.73 10.45
CA ASP A 677 41.20 -34.19 10.52
C ASP A 677 41.48 -34.74 9.12
N GLY A 678 42.75 -34.85 8.84
CA GLY A 678 43.24 -35.44 7.61
C GLY A 678 44.71 -35.92 7.76
N ARG A 679 45.05 -36.51 8.89
CA ARG A 679 46.24 -37.36 9.03
C ARG A 679 45.99 -38.42 10.12
N GLY A 680 45.67 -39.59 9.68
CA GLY A 680 45.62 -40.78 10.49
C GLY A 680 45.35 -41.98 9.58
#